data_d94c9fbcf6b681815b14576c905a75c2
#
_entry.id   d94c9fbcf6b681815b14576c905a75c2
#
_cell.length_a   1.000
_cell.length_b   1.000
_cell.length_c   1.000
_cell.angle_alpha   90.00
_cell.angle_beta   90.00
_cell.angle_gamma   90.00
#
_symmetry.space_group_name_H-M   'P 1'
#
loop_
_entity.id
_entity.type
_entity.pdbx_description
1 polymer ?
#
loop_
_entity_poly.entity_id
_entity_poly.type
_entity_poly.pdbx_seq_one_letter_code
_entity_poly.pdbx_strand_id
1 'polypeptide(L)'
;MAYLELKDIHKSYTLNKTEKFPVLKGINLKFDKGEFVSILGESGGGKSTLMNIIGGLDHDYQGDVILNGTSTRDFTEKQMDAYRRQTIGFIFQSFNLISHLTVLDNILISLDMTTLTRAEKEKRAKDLLKQVGLEEHIKKHPNQLSGGQKQRVAIARALSSDPDIIIADEPTGALDSKNTDEILEIMEGIAKTGKLVIAVTHSEEVAHFGTRIVHMSDGVIDKDQTNREKYSVPSKQSNRLVSKKLGMPAAYKNAYKHTMYYFWRNFLIMLGTGIGIFAVLLFSGLGNGITAFINSQINSLVNPRSVTVMKNTSGKKMSQAQFEKAVQQASSNPSSMLIKKSELEKLKALKKVSAVEPGYQFSQYTLKLDGVKNPVSGTGLQTWTKAYSSNTVKVGKKPGENQIVIDKSQAQTFLGTKKYKQAIGKTVTLTFTWINKDQQAVTVQKDLKIVGIANGGQSGAITGTNYSTMKSMLEKAGAITDPNFVSVNADSIDSTKTVAKKINNIKTDGKYTFGAITVGDVLNTVSSYVKLATNVLSAIAAISLVVSALMIIVSMYMSVSERTKEIGVLRALGEGKKDISRLFTGESVLIGLFSAVLALVLAFGIGAIANKLLYGLAKANMVVITPGNVVFAFVIAIAISFLAALLPARRAAKLDPIDSLATE
;
A
#
# COMPACT_ATOMS: atom_id res chain seq x y z
N MET A 1 53.05 7.94 27.69
CA MET A 1 52.01 6.91 27.89
C MET A 1 51.77 6.27 26.53
N ALA A 2 51.66 4.96 26.48
CA ALA A 2 51.33 4.26 25.24
C ALA A 2 49.98 4.76 24.72
N TYR A 3 49.82 4.78 23.40
CA TYR A 3 48.57 5.22 22.78
C TYR A 3 47.47 4.15 22.91
N LEU A 4 47.82 2.86 22.73
CA LEU A 4 46.96 1.71 22.96
C LEU A 4 47.69 0.72 23.89
N GLU A 5 47.04 0.24 24.93
CA GLU A 5 47.61 -0.71 25.89
C GLU A 5 46.65 -1.85 26.13
N LEU A 6 47.14 -3.07 26.02
CA LEU A 6 46.45 -4.32 26.37
C LEU A 6 46.99 -4.79 27.70
N LYS A 7 46.11 -5.06 28.67
CA LYS A 7 46.48 -5.52 30.01
C LYS A 7 45.79 -6.83 30.31
N ASP A 8 46.56 -7.89 30.45
CA ASP A 8 46.12 -9.22 30.90
C ASP A 8 44.92 -9.76 30.15
N ILE A 9 44.96 -9.73 28.79
CA ILE A 9 43.86 -10.13 27.96
C ILE A 9 43.76 -11.66 27.88
N HIS A 10 42.66 -12.17 28.38
CA HIS A 10 42.27 -13.59 28.29
C HIS A 10 40.98 -13.75 27.49
N LYS A 11 40.94 -14.74 26.62
CA LYS A 11 39.75 -15.12 25.87
C LYS A 11 39.62 -16.62 25.76
N SER A 12 38.42 -17.15 26.02
CA SER A 12 38.06 -18.55 25.81
C SER A 12 36.77 -18.65 25.01
N TYR A 13 36.70 -19.57 24.09
CA TYR A 13 35.45 -19.93 23.42
C TYR A 13 34.83 -21.19 24.06
N THR A 14 33.51 -21.27 24.10
CA THR A 14 32.81 -22.41 24.65
C THR A 14 32.42 -23.35 23.53
N LEU A 15 32.99 -24.56 23.56
CA LEU A 15 32.61 -25.65 22.66
C LEU A 15 31.52 -26.52 23.36
N ASN A 16 30.50 -26.92 22.61
CA ASN A 16 29.45 -27.82 23.09
C ASN A 16 28.78 -27.44 24.44
N LYS A 17 28.68 -26.14 24.75
CA LYS A 17 28.07 -25.56 25.99
C LYS A 17 28.79 -25.86 27.32
N THR A 18 29.82 -26.67 27.36
CA THR A 18 30.48 -27.10 28.58
C THR A 18 32.00 -26.96 28.57
N GLU A 19 32.65 -27.15 27.44
CA GLU A 19 34.10 -27.17 27.34
C GLU A 19 34.62 -25.79 26.93
N LYS A 20 35.48 -25.19 27.75
CA LYS A 20 36.13 -23.92 27.45
C LYS A 20 37.50 -24.13 26.80
N PHE A 21 37.68 -23.59 25.61
CA PHE A 21 38.94 -23.58 24.89
C PHE A 21 39.59 -22.21 25.01
N PRO A 22 40.74 -22.09 25.78
CA PRO A 22 41.42 -20.83 25.93
C PRO A 22 42.21 -20.49 24.66
N VAL A 23 41.95 -19.32 24.08
CA VAL A 23 42.59 -18.82 22.85
C VAL A 23 43.58 -17.73 23.15
N LEU A 24 43.32 -16.85 24.11
CA LEU A 24 44.26 -15.85 24.60
C LEU A 24 44.53 -16.09 26.07
N LYS A 25 45.82 -16.03 26.47
CA LYS A 25 46.29 -16.47 27.79
C LYS A 25 47.18 -15.38 28.46
N GLY A 26 46.59 -14.19 28.76
CA GLY A 26 47.25 -13.13 29.47
C GLY A 26 48.14 -12.24 28.57
N ILE A 27 47.58 -11.74 27.45
CA ILE A 27 48.31 -10.86 26.53
C ILE A 27 48.52 -9.48 27.14
N ASN A 28 49.78 -9.04 27.14
CA ASN A 28 50.19 -7.69 27.55
C ASN A 28 50.97 -7.06 26.40
N LEU A 29 50.48 -5.97 25.83
CA LEU A 29 51.13 -5.23 24.74
C LEU A 29 50.89 -3.74 24.87
N LYS A 30 51.84 -2.94 24.38
CA LYS A 30 51.74 -1.48 24.31
C LYS A 30 52.07 -1.04 22.91
N PHE A 31 51.30 -0.13 22.38
CA PHE A 31 51.47 0.40 21.03
C PHE A 31 51.50 1.93 21.05
N ASP A 32 52.34 2.48 20.19
CA ASP A 32 52.46 3.91 20.01
C ASP A 32 52.01 4.36 18.62
N LYS A 33 51.63 5.61 18.46
CA LYS A 33 51.38 6.23 17.16
C LYS A 33 52.65 6.23 16.30
N GLY A 34 52.51 6.04 15.01
CA GLY A 34 53.62 5.96 14.06
C GLY A 34 54.29 4.58 14.03
N GLU A 35 53.80 3.59 14.76
CA GLU A 35 54.26 2.20 14.63
C GLU A 35 53.50 1.50 13.48
N PHE A 36 54.25 0.66 12.76
CA PHE A 36 53.72 -0.42 11.95
C PHE A 36 54.07 -1.74 12.63
N VAL A 37 53.10 -2.29 13.39
CA VAL A 37 53.33 -3.52 14.16
C VAL A 37 52.81 -4.71 13.38
N SER A 38 53.67 -5.67 13.10
CA SER A 38 53.32 -6.94 12.51
C SER A 38 53.15 -8.00 13.59
N ILE A 39 51.96 -8.60 13.70
CA ILE A 39 51.67 -9.73 14.60
C ILE A 39 51.87 -11.00 13.76
N LEU A 40 52.99 -11.67 13.95
CA LEU A 40 53.38 -12.89 13.24
C LEU A 40 53.04 -14.13 14.07
N GLY A 41 52.61 -15.21 13.43
CA GLY A 41 52.42 -16.49 14.10
C GLY A 41 51.64 -17.47 13.22
N GLU A 42 51.55 -18.70 13.66
CA GLU A 42 50.82 -19.78 12.92
C GLU A 42 49.31 -19.56 12.91
N SER A 43 48.65 -20.22 11.94
CA SER A 43 47.17 -20.25 11.89
C SER A 43 46.61 -20.89 13.16
N GLY A 44 45.53 -20.29 13.72
CA GLY A 44 44.95 -20.76 15.01
C GLY A 44 45.63 -20.20 16.25
N GLY A 45 46.74 -19.46 16.17
CA GLY A 45 47.45 -18.90 17.33
C GLY A 45 46.73 -17.76 18.07
N GLY A 46 45.47 -17.42 17.73
CA GLY A 46 44.68 -16.39 18.42
C GLY A 46 44.80 -14.95 17.87
N LYS A 47 45.56 -14.75 16.76
CA LYS A 47 45.82 -13.44 16.15
C LYS A 47 44.55 -12.66 15.76
N SER A 48 43.65 -13.28 15.02
CA SER A 48 42.38 -12.66 14.59
C SER A 48 41.46 -12.39 15.79
N THR A 49 41.49 -13.24 16.83
CA THR A 49 40.78 -13.01 18.10
C THR A 49 41.33 -11.75 18.80
N LEU A 50 42.64 -11.59 18.87
CA LEU A 50 43.28 -10.39 19.43
C LEU A 50 42.89 -9.12 18.66
N MET A 51 42.87 -9.19 17.32
CA MET A 51 42.45 -8.07 16.48
C MET A 51 40.97 -7.71 16.68
N ASN A 52 40.10 -8.71 16.82
CA ASN A 52 38.66 -8.48 17.06
C ASN A 52 38.44 -7.76 18.42
N ILE A 53 39.25 -8.08 19.44
CA ILE A 53 39.23 -7.40 20.74
C ILE A 53 39.73 -5.97 20.59
N ILE A 54 40.91 -5.74 19.99
CA ILE A 54 41.47 -4.40 19.74
C ILE A 54 40.49 -3.56 18.90
N GLY A 55 39.91 -4.15 17.88
CA GLY A 55 38.97 -3.47 17.00
C GLY A 55 37.57 -3.23 17.61
N GLY A 56 37.32 -3.75 18.81
CA GLY A 56 36.04 -3.59 19.49
C GLY A 56 34.91 -4.36 18.81
N LEU A 57 35.21 -5.48 18.17
CA LEU A 57 34.20 -6.42 17.65
C LEU A 57 33.84 -7.46 18.69
N ASP A 58 34.84 -7.94 19.47
CA ASP A 58 34.66 -8.85 20.60
C ASP A 58 34.72 -8.11 21.92
N HIS A 59 33.73 -8.31 22.78
CA HIS A 59 33.61 -7.71 24.12
C HIS A 59 33.59 -8.76 25.22
N ASP A 60 33.57 -10.03 24.89
CA ASP A 60 33.53 -11.12 25.85
C ASP A 60 34.96 -11.61 26.11
N TYR A 61 35.74 -10.82 26.87
CA TYR A 61 37.12 -11.12 27.25
C TYR A 61 37.39 -10.67 28.69
N GLN A 62 38.45 -11.18 29.31
CA GLN A 62 38.98 -10.70 30.58
C GLN A 62 40.21 -9.84 30.32
N GLY A 63 40.53 -8.94 31.26
CA GLY A 63 41.59 -7.95 31.08
C GLY A 63 41.03 -6.59 30.65
N ASP A 64 41.88 -5.72 30.13
CA ASP A 64 41.49 -4.36 29.73
C ASP A 64 42.23 -3.88 28.48
N VAL A 65 41.49 -3.19 27.60
CA VAL A 65 42.00 -2.46 26.44
C VAL A 65 41.91 -0.98 26.73
N ILE A 66 43.04 -0.31 26.85
CA ILE A 66 43.17 1.08 27.26
C ILE A 66 43.59 1.92 26.04
N LEU A 67 42.75 2.85 25.62
CA LEU A 67 43.04 3.79 24.55
C LEU A 67 43.33 5.19 25.13
N ASN A 68 44.50 5.69 24.90
CA ASN A 68 44.90 7.01 25.37
C ASN A 68 44.53 7.28 26.87
N GLY A 69 44.79 6.28 27.72
CA GLY A 69 44.45 6.30 29.15
C GLY A 69 43.03 5.99 29.54
N THR A 70 42.12 5.76 28.57
CA THR A 70 40.72 5.43 28.83
C THR A 70 40.46 3.96 28.59
N SER A 71 39.90 3.24 29.58
CA SER A 71 39.47 1.85 29.42
C SER A 71 38.27 1.75 28.46
N THR A 72 38.29 0.76 27.58
CA THR A 72 37.17 0.47 26.65
C THR A 72 36.23 -0.59 27.23
N ARG A 73 36.57 -1.22 28.35
CA ARG A 73 35.82 -2.35 28.93
C ARG A 73 34.40 -1.99 29.30
N ASP A 74 34.20 -0.77 29.84
CA ASP A 74 32.88 -0.31 30.29
C ASP A 74 32.08 0.43 29.19
N PHE A 75 32.57 0.40 27.96
CA PHE A 75 31.89 1.04 26.86
C PHE A 75 30.53 0.37 26.58
N THR A 76 29.50 1.18 26.59
CA THR A 76 28.19 0.75 26.06
C THR A 76 28.30 0.42 24.57
N GLU A 77 27.37 -0.39 24.05
CA GLU A 77 27.33 -0.73 22.62
C GLU A 77 27.41 0.51 21.70
N LYS A 78 26.74 1.60 22.11
CA LYS A 78 26.78 2.88 21.36
C LYS A 78 28.15 3.57 21.38
N GLN A 79 28.88 3.47 22.50
CA GLN A 79 30.23 4.00 22.59
C GLN A 79 31.20 3.15 21.77
N MET A 80 30.96 1.86 21.75
CA MET A 80 31.75 0.93 20.95
C MET A 80 31.51 1.10 19.45
N ASP A 81 30.25 1.32 19.04
CA ASP A 81 29.94 1.73 17.64
C ASP A 81 30.67 3.03 17.26
N ALA A 82 30.78 3.99 18.21
CA ALA A 82 31.53 5.23 17.99
C ALA A 82 33.05 4.99 17.93
N TYR A 83 33.59 4.12 18.78
CA TYR A 83 34.97 3.70 18.75
C TYR A 83 35.39 3.13 17.40
N ARG A 84 34.57 2.17 16.87
CA ARG A 84 34.81 1.60 15.54
C ARG A 84 34.77 2.66 14.44
N ARG A 85 33.80 3.58 14.47
CA ARG A 85 33.70 4.65 13.47
C ARG A 85 34.81 5.65 13.46
N GLN A 86 35.31 6.01 14.65
CA GLN A 86 36.24 7.15 14.83
C GLN A 86 37.70 6.75 14.92
N THR A 87 37.95 5.58 15.51
CA THR A 87 39.30 5.20 15.92
C THR A 87 39.87 4.07 15.08
N ILE A 88 39.00 3.18 14.55
CA ILE A 88 39.44 1.96 13.90
C ILE A 88 39.13 2.00 12.38
N GLY A 89 40.13 1.63 11.58
CA GLY A 89 39.97 1.31 10.19
C GLY A 89 40.28 -0.18 9.95
N PHE A 90 39.29 -0.97 9.52
CA PHE A 90 39.47 -2.39 9.27
C PHE A 90 39.82 -2.68 7.80
N ILE A 91 40.85 -3.50 7.59
CA ILE A 91 41.24 -4.12 6.31
C ILE A 91 41.16 -5.62 6.52
N PHE A 92 40.16 -6.26 5.89
CA PHE A 92 39.89 -7.69 6.04
C PHE A 92 40.59 -8.53 4.97
N GLN A 93 40.94 -9.76 5.29
CA GLN A 93 41.58 -10.73 4.40
C GLN A 93 40.76 -10.95 3.10
N SER A 94 39.45 -11.07 3.19
CA SER A 94 38.56 -11.30 2.04
C SER A 94 38.06 -10.00 1.40
N PHE A 95 38.74 -8.84 1.58
CA PHE A 95 38.37 -7.49 1.13
C PHE A 95 37.06 -6.96 1.74
N ASN A 96 36.05 -7.81 1.85
CA ASN A 96 34.73 -7.52 2.41
C ASN A 96 34.09 -6.23 1.84
N LEU A 97 34.15 -6.08 0.50
CA LEU A 97 33.50 -5.01 -0.21
C LEU A 97 32.02 -5.34 -0.41
N ILE A 98 31.17 -4.32 -0.34
CA ILE A 98 29.74 -4.44 -0.54
C ILE A 98 29.47 -4.56 -2.04
N SER A 99 28.99 -5.71 -2.48
CA SER A 99 28.95 -6.11 -3.90
C SER A 99 28.02 -5.23 -4.77
N HIS A 100 26.90 -4.76 -4.23
CA HIS A 100 25.94 -3.93 -4.94
C HIS A 100 26.31 -2.44 -4.97
N LEU A 101 27.37 -2.03 -4.25
CA LEU A 101 27.89 -0.68 -4.26
C LEU A 101 29.05 -0.55 -5.26
N THR A 102 29.17 0.63 -5.86
CA THR A 102 30.33 0.96 -6.67
C THR A 102 31.59 1.11 -5.80
N VAL A 103 32.76 1.18 -6.43
CA VAL A 103 34.01 1.51 -5.75
C VAL A 103 33.91 2.79 -4.94
N LEU A 104 33.37 3.86 -5.51
CA LEU A 104 33.14 5.12 -4.82
C LEU A 104 32.19 4.96 -3.64
N ASP A 105 31.08 4.23 -3.85
CA ASP A 105 30.04 4.05 -2.82
C ASP A 105 30.53 3.20 -1.64
N ASN A 106 31.44 2.25 -1.85
CA ASN A 106 32.10 1.49 -0.80
C ASN A 106 32.95 2.38 0.14
N ILE A 107 33.48 3.49 -0.36
CA ILE A 107 34.17 4.47 0.49
C ILE A 107 33.19 5.44 1.13
N LEU A 108 32.19 5.90 0.37
CA LEU A 108 31.18 6.85 0.84
C LEU A 108 30.37 6.30 2.01
N ILE A 109 30.17 4.98 2.12
CA ILE A 109 29.38 4.40 3.21
C ILE A 109 29.96 4.72 4.60
N SER A 110 31.27 4.69 4.77
CA SER A 110 31.93 5.11 6.00
C SER A 110 31.85 6.62 6.20
N LEU A 111 31.97 7.40 5.12
CA LEU A 111 31.85 8.86 5.15
C LEU A 111 30.42 9.34 5.45
N ASP A 112 29.40 8.53 5.16
CA ASP A 112 28.00 8.86 5.48
C ASP A 112 27.76 8.94 6.99
N MET A 113 28.66 8.35 7.78
CA MET A 113 28.71 8.46 9.23
C MET A 113 29.62 9.61 9.73
N THR A 114 29.89 10.62 8.92
CA THR A 114 30.65 11.83 9.28
C THR A 114 29.79 13.08 9.13
N THR A 115 30.24 14.19 9.70
CA THR A 115 29.56 15.49 9.57
C THR A 115 29.84 16.23 8.27
N LEU A 116 30.68 15.68 7.41
CA LEU A 116 31.00 16.27 6.10
C LEU A 116 29.75 16.47 5.24
N THR A 117 29.75 17.52 4.43
CA THR A 117 28.76 17.74 3.38
C THR A 117 28.93 16.72 2.25
N ARG A 118 27.92 16.58 1.41
CA ARG A 118 27.97 15.63 0.28
C ARG A 118 29.16 15.88 -0.64
N ALA A 119 29.44 17.15 -0.96
CA ALA A 119 30.54 17.52 -1.84
C ALA A 119 31.91 17.19 -1.22
N GLU A 120 32.08 17.44 0.09
CA GLU A 120 33.31 17.11 0.82
C GLU A 120 33.55 15.60 0.91
N LYS A 121 32.46 14.80 1.13
CA LYS A 121 32.55 13.32 1.11
C LYS A 121 33.01 12.80 -0.23
N GLU A 122 32.37 13.27 -1.32
CA GLU A 122 32.70 12.85 -2.69
C GLU A 122 34.15 13.26 -3.06
N LYS A 123 34.57 14.46 -2.68
CA LYS A 123 35.96 14.92 -2.88
C LYS A 123 36.93 14.02 -2.13
N ARG A 124 36.71 13.81 -0.83
CA ARG A 124 37.59 12.97 -0.01
C ARG A 124 37.67 11.53 -0.52
N ALA A 125 36.54 10.94 -0.92
CA ALA A 125 36.52 9.61 -1.48
C ALA A 125 37.32 9.51 -2.79
N LYS A 126 37.22 10.51 -3.67
CA LYS A 126 38.02 10.58 -4.91
C LYS A 126 39.50 10.79 -4.64
N ASP A 127 39.84 11.65 -3.68
CA ASP A 127 41.24 11.89 -3.28
C ASP A 127 41.89 10.61 -2.75
N LEU A 128 41.16 9.82 -1.93
CA LEU A 128 41.62 8.52 -1.45
C LEU A 128 41.76 7.48 -2.58
N LEU A 129 40.83 7.45 -3.52
CA LEU A 129 40.94 6.58 -4.69
C LEU A 129 42.10 6.94 -5.57
N LYS A 130 42.44 8.20 -5.72
CA LYS A 130 43.65 8.68 -6.40
C LYS A 130 44.94 8.24 -5.68
N GLN A 131 44.97 8.34 -4.33
CA GLN A 131 46.10 7.89 -3.54
C GLN A 131 46.42 6.39 -3.71
N VAL A 132 45.37 5.57 -3.90
CA VAL A 132 45.54 4.12 -4.13
C VAL A 132 45.53 3.73 -5.61
N GLY A 133 45.60 4.69 -6.55
CA GLY A 133 45.70 4.45 -7.98
C GLY A 133 44.46 3.85 -8.64
N LEU A 134 43.26 4.20 -8.16
CA LEU A 134 41.99 3.66 -8.62
C LEU A 134 40.98 4.74 -9.14
N GLU A 135 41.49 5.89 -9.56
CA GLU A 135 40.68 7.01 -10.05
C GLU A 135 39.77 6.65 -11.22
N GLU A 136 40.26 5.78 -12.15
CA GLU A 136 39.51 5.35 -13.34
C GLU A 136 38.42 4.29 -13.02
N HIS A 137 38.43 3.73 -11.80
CA HIS A 137 37.55 2.61 -11.42
C HIS A 137 36.37 3.01 -10.55
N ILE A 138 36.14 4.31 -10.38
CA ILE A 138 35.14 4.91 -9.46
C ILE A 138 33.73 4.31 -9.62
N LYS A 139 33.30 4.04 -10.86
CA LYS A 139 31.96 3.54 -11.21
C LYS A 139 31.86 2.02 -11.28
N LYS A 140 32.98 1.30 -11.21
CA LYS A 140 32.97 -0.17 -11.24
C LYS A 140 32.40 -0.76 -9.95
N HIS A 141 31.87 -1.96 -10.05
CA HIS A 141 31.48 -2.78 -8.90
C HIS A 141 32.62 -3.75 -8.52
N PRO A 142 32.65 -4.27 -7.28
CA PRO A 142 33.70 -5.16 -6.79
C PRO A 142 33.96 -6.39 -7.67
N ASN A 143 32.94 -6.95 -8.29
CA ASN A 143 33.07 -8.11 -9.21
C ASN A 143 33.82 -7.78 -10.51
N GLN A 144 34.06 -6.52 -10.81
CA GLN A 144 34.79 -6.03 -12.00
C GLN A 144 36.26 -5.68 -11.70
N LEU A 145 36.74 -6.00 -10.49
CA LEU A 145 38.07 -5.64 -10.00
C LEU A 145 38.95 -6.89 -9.79
N SER A 146 40.27 -6.75 -10.01
CA SER A 146 41.25 -7.73 -9.57
C SER A 146 41.38 -7.78 -8.04
N GLY A 147 42.02 -8.83 -7.49
CA GLY A 147 42.29 -8.97 -6.05
C GLY A 147 43.01 -7.76 -5.47
N GLY A 148 44.13 -7.35 -6.09
CA GLY A 148 44.87 -6.17 -5.63
C GLY A 148 44.07 -4.85 -5.72
N GLN A 149 43.24 -4.69 -6.76
CA GLN A 149 42.35 -3.55 -6.86
C GLN A 149 41.27 -3.54 -5.72
N LYS A 150 40.67 -4.71 -5.43
CA LYS A 150 39.74 -4.84 -4.28
C LYS A 150 40.40 -4.48 -2.95
N GLN A 151 41.64 -4.92 -2.73
CA GLN A 151 42.40 -4.61 -1.52
C GLN A 151 42.66 -3.11 -1.40
N ARG A 152 43.05 -2.45 -2.49
CA ARG A 152 43.24 -0.98 -2.50
C ARG A 152 41.96 -0.22 -2.23
N VAL A 153 40.79 -0.70 -2.70
CA VAL A 153 39.48 -0.13 -2.32
C VAL A 153 39.20 -0.33 -0.82
N ALA A 154 39.51 -1.52 -0.27
CA ALA A 154 39.32 -1.80 1.16
C ALA A 154 40.19 -0.89 2.04
N ILE A 155 41.44 -0.64 1.63
CA ILE A 155 42.35 0.31 2.29
C ILE A 155 41.79 1.74 2.21
N ALA A 156 41.38 2.21 1.04
CA ALA A 156 40.79 3.53 0.87
C ALA A 156 39.53 3.71 1.74
N ARG A 157 38.68 2.66 1.85
CA ARG A 157 37.54 2.63 2.75
C ARG A 157 37.95 2.73 4.21
N ALA A 158 38.96 1.96 4.64
CA ALA A 158 39.47 2.00 6.00
C ALA A 158 40.01 3.40 6.40
N LEU A 159 40.64 4.11 5.47
CA LEU A 159 41.18 5.45 5.67
C LEU A 159 40.13 6.56 5.61
N SER A 160 38.95 6.30 5.13
CA SER A 160 37.95 7.33 4.79
C SER A 160 37.52 8.15 6.00
N SER A 161 37.29 7.53 7.16
CA SER A 161 36.91 8.17 8.41
C SER A 161 38.08 8.84 9.16
N ASP A 162 39.29 8.78 8.61
CA ASP A 162 40.52 9.27 9.23
C ASP A 162 40.81 8.63 10.60
N PRO A 163 40.84 7.29 10.71
CA PRO A 163 41.03 6.60 11.98
C PRO A 163 42.45 6.78 12.49
N ASP A 164 42.65 6.62 13.80
CA ASP A 164 43.99 6.65 14.45
C ASP A 164 44.69 5.28 14.34
N ILE A 165 43.92 4.18 14.26
CA ILE A 165 44.42 2.81 14.24
C ILE A 165 43.88 2.13 12.96
N ILE A 166 44.78 1.52 12.19
CA ILE A 166 44.48 0.63 11.09
C ILE A 166 44.75 -0.79 11.53
N ILE A 167 43.76 -1.65 11.44
CA ILE A 167 43.88 -3.09 11.72
C ILE A 167 43.73 -3.84 10.40
N ALA A 168 44.72 -4.64 10.04
CA ALA A 168 44.77 -5.39 8.81
C ALA A 168 44.94 -6.90 9.09
N ASP A 169 43.97 -7.69 8.66
CA ASP A 169 43.98 -9.15 8.77
C ASP A 169 44.47 -9.74 7.45
N GLU A 170 45.69 -10.27 7.45
CA GLU A 170 46.33 -10.86 6.29
C GLU A 170 46.19 -10.02 5.00
N PRO A 171 46.65 -8.75 5.02
CA PRO A 171 46.31 -7.77 3.98
C PRO A 171 46.83 -8.15 2.59
N THR A 172 47.72 -9.14 2.48
CA THR A 172 48.38 -9.57 1.25
C THR A 172 48.16 -11.06 0.92
N GLY A 173 47.46 -11.80 1.81
CA GLY A 173 47.34 -13.29 1.70
C GLY A 173 46.64 -13.79 0.44
N ALA A 174 45.89 -12.96 -0.26
CA ALA A 174 45.20 -13.30 -1.53
C ALA A 174 45.82 -12.62 -2.78
N LEU A 175 47.05 -12.11 -2.67
CA LEU A 175 47.70 -11.30 -3.71
C LEU A 175 48.96 -11.97 -4.25
N ASP A 176 49.33 -11.61 -5.48
CA ASP A 176 50.66 -11.93 -6.04
C ASP A 176 51.75 -11.02 -5.43
N SER A 177 53.00 -11.36 -5.61
CA SER A 177 54.15 -10.67 -5.02
C SER A 177 54.21 -9.18 -5.36
N LYS A 178 53.91 -8.79 -6.59
CA LYS A 178 53.92 -7.39 -7.01
C LYS A 178 52.85 -6.57 -6.33
N ASN A 179 51.60 -7.09 -6.25
CA ASN A 179 50.53 -6.42 -5.53
C ASN A 179 50.79 -6.41 -4.01
N THR A 180 51.49 -7.44 -3.50
CA THR A 180 51.90 -7.48 -2.08
C THR A 180 52.80 -6.29 -1.72
N ASP A 181 53.86 -6.06 -2.48
CA ASP A 181 54.77 -4.92 -2.23
C ASP A 181 54.05 -3.57 -2.28
N GLU A 182 53.20 -3.36 -3.31
CA GLU A 182 52.45 -2.15 -3.45
C GLU A 182 51.50 -1.89 -2.22
N ILE A 183 50.89 -2.95 -1.71
CA ILE A 183 50.02 -2.85 -0.51
C ILE A 183 50.81 -2.53 0.75
N LEU A 184 51.97 -3.17 0.93
CA LEU A 184 52.85 -2.93 2.08
C LEU A 184 53.44 -1.51 2.08
N GLU A 185 53.82 -0.99 0.89
CA GLU A 185 54.25 0.40 0.74
C GLU A 185 53.13 1.39 1.11
N ILE A 186 51.86 1.13 0.72
CA ILE A 186 50.73 1.94 1.12
C ILE A 186 50.57 1.90 2.64
N MET A 187 50.65 0.73 3.27
CA MET A 187 50.51 0.57 4.70
C MET A 187 51.62 1.27 5.48
N GLU A 188 52.84 1.18 4.99
CA GLU A 188 53.99 1.92 5.54
C GLU A 188 53.81 3.45 5.41
N GLY A 189 53.31 3.87 4.22
CA GLY A 189 52.93 5.27 4.01
C GLY A 189 51.88 5.77 5.03
N ILE A 190 50.89 4.92 5.38
CA ILE A 190 49.91 5.24 6.43
C ILE A 190 50.59 5.41 7.80
N ALA A 191 51.50 4.51 8.20
CA ALA A 191 52.22 4.62 9.45
C ALA A 191 53.08 5.91 9.52
N LYS A 192 53.69 6.29 8.40
CA LYS A 192 54.46 7.54 8.24
C LYS A 192 53.58 8.80 8.45
N THR A 193 52.28 8.71 8.28
CA THR A 193 51.38 9.83 8.63
C THR A 193 51.10 9.95 10.14
N GLY A 194 51.70 9.10 10.96
CA GLY A 194 51.54 9.10 12.42
C GLY A 194 50.39 8.23 12.94
N LYS A 195 49.82 7.38 12.11
CA LYS A 195 48.80 6.41 12.53
C LYS A 195 49.45 5.13 13.06
N LEU A 196 48.76 4.43 13.97
CA LEU A 196 49.14 3.08 14.37
C LEU A 196 48.61 2.08 13.37
N VAL A 197 49.48 1.27 12.75
CA VAL A 197 49.11 0.18 11.84
C VAL A 197 49.43 -1.14 12.55
N ILE A 198 48.42 -2.02 12.67
CA ILE A 198 48.56 -3.37 13.20
C ILE A 198 48.20 -4.33 12.11
N ALA A 199 49.14 -5.10 11.59
CA ALA A 199 48.95 -6.09 10.59
C ALA A 199 49.17 -7.49 11.17
N VAL A 200 48.20 -8.37 10.97
CA VAL A 200 48.34 -9.80 11.26
C VAL A 200 48.77 -10.54 10.00
N THR A 201 49.76 -11.41 10.14
CA THR A 201 50.27 -12.20 9.02
C THR A 201 50.87 -13.51 9.51
N HIS A 202 50.94 -14.50 8.60
CA HIS A 202 51.73 -15.71 8.77
C HIS A 202 53.04 -15.71 7.91
N SER A 203 53.26 -14.64 7.12
CA SER A 203 54.42 -14.45 6.29
C SER A 203 55.50 -13.65 7.01
N GLU A 204 56.70 -14.22 7.14
CA GLU A 204 57.86 -13.50 7.70
C GLU A 204 58.26 -12.33 6.80
N GLU A 205 58.16 -12.46 5.48
CA GLU A 205 58.46 -11.39 4.52
C GLU A 205 57.60 -10.14 4.82
N VAL A 206 56.28 -10.35 4.96
CA VAL A 206 55.32 -9.27 5.32
C VAL A 206 55.61 -8.71 6.71
N ALA A 207 55.97 -9.56 7.67
CA ALA A 207 56.28 -9.11 9.03
C ALA A 207 57.48 -8.18 9.08
N HIS A 208 58.51 -8.41 8.25
CA HIS A 208 59.72 -7.58 8.21
C HIS A 208 59.50 -6.15 7.66
N PHE A 209 58.38 -5.89 6.97
CA PHE A 209 57.99 -4.54 6.57
C PHE A 209 57.61 -3.68 7.77
N GLY A 210 57.16 -4.29 8.88
CA GLY A 210 56.81 -3.60 10.10
C GLY A 210 57.98 -2.91 10.79
N THR A 211 57.70 -1.86 11.55
CA THR A 211 58.69 -1.26 12.45
C THR A 211 58.95 -2.14 13.68
N ARG A 212 57.99 -3.01 14.02
CA ARG A 212 58.03 -3.93 15.17
C ARG A 212 57.35 -5.23 14.82
N ILE A 213 57.93 -6.34 15.21
CA ILE A 213 57.43 -7.68 15.04
C ILE A 213 57.04 -8.27 16.40
N VAL A 214 55.78 -8.60 16.57
CA VAL A 214 55.28 -9.30 17.77
C VAL A 214 54.92 -10.71 17.33
N HIS A 215 55.66 -11.72 17.83
CA HIS A 215 55.40 -13.10 17.55
C HIS A 215 54.40 -13.67 18.59
N MET A 216 53.39 -14.36 18.07
CA MET A 216 52.31 -14.93 18.86
C MET A 216 52.18 -16.43 18.57
N SER A 217 52.30 -17.25 19.60
CA SER A 217 52.17 -18.68 19.55
C SER A 217 51.27 -19.17 20.68
N ASP A 218 50.36 -20.09 20.40
CA ASP A 218 49.44 -20.71 21.40
C ASP A 218 48.74 -19.76 22.36
N GLY A 219 48.40 -18.56 21.88
CA GLY A 219 47.65 -17.56 22.64
C GLY A 219 48.51 -16.73 23.63
N VAL A 220 49.85 -16.77 23.52
CA VAL A 220 50.80 -15.95 24.29
C VAL A 220 51.73 -15.21 23.36
N ILE A 221 52.32 -14.12 23.83
CA ILE A 221 53.41 -13.42 23.14
C ILE A 221 54.72 -14.05 23.60
N ASP A 222 55.46 -14.62 22.69
CA ASP A 222 56.74 -15.26 22.98
C ASP A 222 57.95 -14.40 22.55
N LYS A 223 57.78 -13.52 21.55
CA LYS A 223 58.80 -12.53 21.17
C LYS A 223 58.18 -11.20 20.81
N ASP A 224 58.88 -10.13 21.16
CA ASP A 224 58.51 -8.75 20.86
C ASP A 224 59.80 -8.00 20.48
N GLN A 225 59.96 -7.73 19.18
CA GLN A 225 61.22 -7.26 18.60
C GLN A 225 61.01 -5.98 17.81
N THR A 226 61.71 -4.92 18.16
CA THR A 226 61.78 -3.69 17.36
C THR A 226 62.72 -3.93 16.16
N ASN A 227 62.16 -3.78 14.95
CA ASN A 227 62.86 -3.93 13.71
C ASN A 227 63.46 -2.60 13.18
N ARG A 228 62.68 -1.52 13.36
CA ARG A 228 63.06 -0.16 12.98
C ARG A 228 62.47 0.84 14.01
N GLU A 229 63.03 2.04 14.05
CA GLU A 229 62.43 3.12 14.85
C GLU A 229 61.03 3.47 14.33
N LYS A 230 60.11 3.81 15.25
CA LYS A 230 58.76 4.28 14.89
C LYS A 230 58.87 5.60 14.13
N TYR A 231 57.87 5.84 13.24
CA TYR A 231 57.82 7.08 12.46
C TYR A 231 57.42 8.27 13.35
N SER A 232 57.98 9.44 13.01
CA SER A 232 57.63 10.66 13.72
C SER A 232 56.18 11.04 13.50
N VAL A 233 55.46 11.35 14.60
CA VAL A 233 54.07 11.80 14.51
C VAL A 233 54.09 13.29 14.12
N PRO A 234 53.46 13.71 13.01
CA PRO A 234 53.38 15.12 12.61
C PRO A 234 52.76 15.97 13.72
N SER A 235 53.37 17.10 14.06
CA SER A 235 52.89 18.02 15.08
C SER A 235 51.59 18.73 14.71
N LYS A 236 51.20 18.76 13.42
CA LYS A 236 49.89 19.27 12.98
C LYS A 236 48.83 18.21 13.22
N GLN A 237 48.03 18.41 14.27
CA GLN A 237 46.74 17.73 14.39
C GLN A 237 45.91 18.07 13.14
N SER A 238 45.69 17.08 12.25
CA SER A 238 44.66 17.21 11.22
C SER A 238 43.31 17.43 11.93
N ASN A 239 42.48 18.32 11.43
CA ASN A 239 41.12 18.50 11.94
C ASN A 239 40.41 17.14 11.88
N ARG A 240 40.33 16.49 13.04
CA ARG A 240 39.73 15.16 13.18
C ARG A 240 38.27 15.17 12.68
N LEU A 241 37.94 14.28 11.78
CA LEU A 241 36.58 14.17 11.30
C LEU A 241 35.62 13.79 12.43
N VAL A 242 34.62 14.62 12.64
CA VAL A 242 33.59 14.32 13.63
C VAL A 242 32.64 13.27 13.10
N SER A 243 32.54 12.12 13.77
CA SER A 243 31.59 11.08 13.38
C SER A 243 30.19 11.37 13.91
N LYS A 244 29.19 10.88 13.16
CA LYS A 244 27.78 10.88 13.56
C LYS A 244 27.16 9.51 13.22
N LYS A 245 25.99 9.24 13.77
CA LYS A 245 25.20 8.07 13.35
C LYS A 245 24.75 8.20 11.89
N LEU A 246 24.52 7.09 11.24
CA LEU A 246 23.96 7.08 9.89
C LEU A 246 22.61 7.80 9.86
N GLY A 247 22.48 8.78 8.98
CA GLY A 247 21.21 9.51 8.81
C GLY A 247 20.18 8.69 8.04
N MET A 248 18.89 8.90 8.33
CA MET A 248 17.81 8.25 7.58
C MET A 248 17.94 8.39 6.05
N PRO A 249 18.23 9.58 5.48
CA PRO A 249 18.37 9.70 4.03
C PRO A 249 19.47 8.82 3.44
N ALA A 250 20.59 8.65 4.15
CA ALA A 250 21.68 7.78 3.68
C ALA A 250 21.28 6.30 3.74
N ALA A 251 20.58 5.86 4.80
CA ALA A 251 20.08 4.50 4.91
C ALA A 251 19.07 4.19 3.78
N TYR A 252 18.13 5.09 3.51
CA TYR A 252 17.17 4.91 2.39
C TYR A 252 17.83 4.95 1.02
N LYS A 253 18.86 5.77 0.83
CA LYS A 253 19.65 5.80 -0.42
C LYS A 253 20.34 4.46 -0.66
N ASN A 254 20.92 3.85 0.37
CA ASN A 254 21.56 2.54 0.28
C ASN A 254 20.52 1.43 0.03
N ALA A 255 19.36 1.49 0.72
CA ALA A 255 18.22 0.61 0.45
C ALA A 255 17.75 0.68 -1.01
N TYR A 256 17.63 1.89 -1.57
CA TYR A 256 17.26 2.10 -2.97
C TYR A 256 18.28 1.50 -3.94
N LYS A 257 19.59 1.73 -3.70
CA LYS A 257 20.66 1.15 -4.55
C LYS A 257 20.60 -0.36 -4.55
N HIS A 258 20.44 -0.99 -3.37
CA HIS A 258 20.29 -2.42 -3.25
C HIS A 258 19.05 -2.93 -3.99
N THR A 259 17.88 -2.27 -3.82
CA THR A 259 16.63 -2.63 -4.49
C THR A 259 16.78 -2.58 -6.02
N MET A 260 17.49 -1.56 -6.54
CA MET A 260 17.71 -1.40 -7.98
C MET A 260 18.76 -2.38 -8.54
N TYR A 261 19.79 -2.70 -7.76
CA TYR A 261 20.80 -3.67 -8.20
C TYR A 261 20.20 -5.07 -8.39
N TYR A 262 19.29 -5.47 -7.49
CA TYR A 262 18.55 -6.73 -7.58
C TYR A 262 17.12 -6.54 -8.13
N PHE A 263 16.95 -5.64 -9.10
CA PHE A 263 15.63 -5.22 -9.60
C PHE A 263 14.73 -6.39 -10.00
N TRP A 264 15.21 -7.33 -10.78
CA TRP A 264 14.39 -8.45 -11.27
C TRP A 264 13.86 -9.37 -10.16
N ARG A 265 14.66 -9.64 -9.13
CA ARG A 265 14.24 -10.41 -7.97
C ARG A 265 13.16 -9.64 -7.18
N ASN A 266 13.41 -8.38 -6.92
CA ASN A 266 12.50 -7.52 -6.19
C ASN A 266 11.21 -7.23 -6.98
N PHE A 267 11.28 -7.16 -8.32
CA PHE A 267 10.14 -6.96 -9.20
C PHE A 267 9.09 -8.09 -9.08
N LEU A 268 9.51 -9.35 -8.95
CA LEU A 268 8.57 -10.46 -8.73
C LEU A 268 7.81 -10.32 -7.42
N ILE A 269 8.48 -9.83 -6.37
CA ILE A 269 7.83 -9.54 -5.08
C ILE A 269 6.87 -8.36 -5.21
N MET A 270 7.29 -7.30 -5.90
CA MET A 270 6.46 -6.14 -6.20
C MET A 270 5.23 -6.52 -7.01
N LEU A 271 5.38 -7.42 -7.99
CA LEU A 271 4.27 -7.91 -8.81
C LEU A 271 3.26 -8.69 -7.98
N GLY A 272 3.71 -9.63 -7.14
CA GLY A 272 2.82 -10.40 -6.26
C GLY A 272 2.03 -9.51 -5.30
N THR A 273 2.70 -8.56 -4.65
CA THR A 273 2.06 -7.58 -3.77
C THR A 273 1.14 -6.63 -4.56
N GLY A 274 1.59 -6.19 -5.74
CA GLY A 274 0.85 -5.30 -6.62
C GLY A 274 -0.46 -5.89 -7.11
N ILE A 275 -0.49 -7.18 -7.46
CA ILE A 275 -1.71 -7.90 -7.87
C ILE A 275 -2.75 -7.92 -6.73
N GLY A 276 -2.33 -8.15 -5.49
CA GLY A 276 -3.24 -8.10 -4.34
C GLY A 276 -3.89 -6.73 -4.16
N ILE A 277 -3.10 -5.66 -4.21
CA ILE A 277 -3.59 -4.27 -4.10
C ILE A 277 -4.47 -3.92 -5.32
N PHE A 278 -4.06 -4.31 -6.53
CA PHE A 278 -4.83 -4.13 -7.77
C PHE A 278 -6.22 -4.73 -7.65
N ALA A 279 -6.36 -5.97 -7.15
CA ALA A 279 -7.66 -6.62 -7.00
C ALA A 279 -8.59 -5.83 -6.07
N VAL A 280 -8.08 -5.33 -4.93
CA VAL A 280 -8.86 -4.46 -4.02
C VAL A 280 -9.30 -3.17 -4.70
N LEU A 281 -8.39 -2.53 -5.45
CA LEU A 281 -8.69 -1.30 -6.20
C LEU A 281 -9.75 -1.53 -7.28
N LEU A 282 -9.65 -2.64 -8.02
CA LEU A 282 -10.58 -2.98 -9.09
C LEU A 282 -12.00 -3.22 -8.54
N PHE A 283 -12.12 -4.03 -7.47
CA PHE A 283 -13.43 -4.30 -6.87
C PHE A 283 -14.06 -3.06 -6.22
N SER A 284 -13.25 -2.25 -5.53
CA SER A 284 -13.72 -0.98 -4.98
C SER A 284 -14.14 -0.01 -6.09
N GLY A 285 -13.35 0.09 -7.17
CA GLY A 285 -13.67 0.91 -8.34
C GLY A 285 -14.93 0.46 -9.05
N LEU A 286 -15.16 -0.85 -9.16
CA LEU A 286 -16.38 -1.44 -9.71
C LEU A 286 -17.60 -1.07 -8.85
N GLY A 287 -17.49 -1.16 -7.52
CA GLY A 287 -18.55 -0.75 -6.60
C GLY A 287 -18.93 0.72 -6.75
N ASN A 288 -17.94 1.60 -6.88
CA ASN A 288 -18.15 3.02 -7.11
C ASN A 288 -18.87 3.27 -8.45
N GLY A 289 -18.42 2.60 -9.52
CA GLY A 289 -18.99 2.74 -10.85
C GLY A 289 -20.43 2.25 -10.94
N ILE A 290 -20.73 1.07 -10.40
CA ILE A 290 -22.09 0.52 -10.35
C ILE A 290 -23.01 1.44 -9.54
N THR A 291 -22.56 1.93 -8.39
CA THR A 291 -23.35 2.86 -7.58
C THR A 291 -23.64 4.17 -8.31
N ALA A 292 -22.64 4.73 -9.00
CA ALA A 292 -22.83 5.93 -9.82
C ALA A 292 -23.78 5.70 -10.99
N PHE A 293 -23.69 4.55 -11.67
CA PHE A 293 -24.59 4.17 -12.74
C PHE A 293 -26.03 4.06 -12.26
N ILE A 294 -26.29 3.35 -11.15
CA ILE A 294 -27.63 3.16 -10.58
C ILE A 294 -28.21 4.52 -10.17
N ASN A 295 -27.43 5.35 -9.50
CA ASN A 295 -27.86 6.71 -9.11
C ASN A 295 -28.25 7.55 -10.33
N SER A 296 -27.46 7.49 -11.41
CA SER A 296 -27.75 8.20 -12.66
C SER A 296 -29.04 7.69 -13.31
N GLN A 297 -29.24 6.38 -13.38
CA GLN A 297 -30.44 5.77 -13.97
C GLN A 297 -31.71 6.15 -13.21
N ILE A 298 -31.71 5.99 -11.88
CA ILE A 298 -32.89 6.29 -11.07
C ILE A 298 -33.19 7.79 -11.11
N ASN A 299 -32.21 8.66 -10.97
CA ASN A 299 -32.40 10.12 -11.04
C ASN A 299 -32.93 10.59 -12.43
N SER A 300 -32.68 9.82 -13.49
CA SER A 300 -33.21 10.14 -14.82
C SER A 300 -34.70 9.79 -14.99
N LEU A 301 -35.22 8.88 -14.19
CA LEU A 301 -36.60 8.35 -14.31
C LEU A 301 -37.56 8.94 -13.27
N VAL A 302 -37.08 9.19 -12.07
CA VAL A 302 -37.91 9.59 -10.93
C VAL A 302 -37.49 10.96 -10.39
N ASN A 303 -38.49 11.75 -9.97
CA ASN A 303 -38.24 13.04 -9.35
C ASN A 303 -37.73 12.85 -7.91
N PRO A 304 -36.51 13.28 -7.56
CA PRO A 304 -35.96 13.07 -6.23
C PRO A 304 -36.70 13.80 -5.10
N ARG A 305 -37.60 14.77 -5.42
CA ARG A 305 -38.46 15.45 -4.46
C ARG A 305 -39.73 14.67 -4.13
N SER A 306 -40.03 13.59 -4.82
CA SER A 306 -41.26 12.83 -4.67
C SER A 306 -41.15 11.75 -3.62
N VAL A 307 -42.20 11.61 -2.81
CA VAL A 307 -42.43 10.56 -1.83
C VAL A 307 -43.63 9.75 -2.30
N THR A 308 -43.48 8.47 -2.56
CA THR A 308 -44.60 7.58 -2.86
C THR A 308 -45.22 7.09 -1.56
N VAL A 309 -46.53 7.29 -1.45
CA VAL A 309 -47.31 6.98 -0.26
C VAL A 309 -48.40 5.96 -0.61
N MET A 310 -48.48 4.90 0.18
CA MET A 310 -49.50 3.86 0.07
C MET A 310 -50.16 3.63 1.43
N LYS A 311 -51.33 3.00 1.41
CA LYS A 311 -52.05 2.60 2.64
C LYS A 311 -51.24 1.54 3.39
N ASN A 312 -51.14 1.70 4.69
CA ASN A 312 -50.57 0.71 5.58
C ASN A 312 -51.66 -0.22 6.12
N THR A 313 -51.68 -1.43 5.61
CA THR A 313 -52.65 -2.47 5.99
C THR A 313 -52.27 -3.21 7.26
N SER A 314 -51.03 -3.16 7.70
CA SER A 314 -50.52 -3.85 8.90
C SER A 314 -50.84 -3.10 10.20
N GLY A 315 -51.11 -1.78 10.13
CA GLY A 315 -51.30 -0.90 11.31
C GLY A 315 -50.05 -0.73 12.17
N LYS A 316 -48.94 -1.42 11.88
CA LYS A 316 -47.63 -1.30 12.54
C LYS A 316 -46.74 -0.36 11.72
N LYS A 317 -45.71 0.20 12.35
CA LYS A 317 -44.76 1.02 11.62
C LYS A 317 -44.07 0.19 10.51
N MET A 318 -44.20 0.61 9.26
CA MET A 318 -43.64 -0.09 8.11
C MET A 318 -42.13 0.14 7.99
N SER A 319 -41.40 -0.94 7.81
CA SER A 319 -40.05 -0.92 7.25
C SER A 319 -40.10 -0.87 5.72
N GLN A 320 -38.99 -0.55 5.08
CA GLN A 320 -38.89 -0.54 3.61
C GLN A 320 -39.25 -1.89 3.01
N ALA A 321 -38.75 -2.99 3.57
CA ALA A 321 -39.05 -4.34 3.08
C ALA A 321 -40.55 -4.70 3.21
N GLN A 322 -41.23 -4.17 4.23
CA GLN A 322 -42.66 -4.33 4.40
C GLN A 322 -43.47 -3.47 3.42
N PHE A 323 -42.96 -2.30 3.06
CA PHE A 323 -43.54 -1.46 2.00
C PHE A 323 -43.48 -2.17 0.65
N GLU A 324 -42.33 -2.73 0.29
CA GLU A 324 -42.16 -3.51 -0.97
C GLU A 324 -43.12 -4.71 -1.02
N LYS A 325 -43.30 -5.44 0.08
CA LYS A 325 -44.30 -6.51 0.19
C LYS A 325 -45.73 -6.00 0.06
N ALA A 326 -46.04 -4.83 0.66
CA ALA A 326 -47.36 -4.23 0.53
C ALA A 326 -47.67 -3.82 -0.91
N VAL A 327 -46.68 -3.33 -1.67
CA VAL A 327 -46.81 -3.05 -3.12
C VAL A 327 -47.17 -4.31 -3.90
N GLN A 328 -46.53 -5.44 -3.59
CA GLN A 328 -46.81 -6.74 -4.23
C GLN A 328 -48.21 -7.26 -3.83
N GLN A 329 -48.58 -7.13 -2.57
CA GLN A 329 -49.91 -7.55 -2.06
C GLN A 329 -51.08 -6.67 -2.52
N ALA A 330 -50.78 -5.42 -2.94
CA ALA A 330 -51.80 -4.53 -3.54
C ALA A 330 -52.54 -5.15 -4.72
N SER A 331 -51.90 -6.08 -5.42
CA SER A 331 -52.49 -6.82 -6.52
C SER A 331 -53.50 -7.90 -6.10
N SER A 332 -53.37 -8.40 -4.85
CA SER A 332 -54.20 -9.51 -4.35
C SER A 332 -55.45 -9.01 -3.57
N ASN A 333 -55.37 -7.81 -2.96
CA ASN A 333 -56.51 -7.21 -2.25
C ASN A 333 -56.56 -5.69 -2.47
N PRO A 334 -57.02 -5.25 -3.64
CA PRO A 334 -57.04 -3.82 -4.00
C PRO A 334 -57.87 -2.93 -3.06
N SER A 335 -58.95 -3.43 -2.50
CA SER A 335 -59.81 -2.66 -1.60
C SER A 335 -59.14 -2.22 -0.29
N SER A 336 -58.18 -3.00 0.21
CA SER A 336 -57.43 -2.69 1.41
C SER A 336 -56.44 -1.53 1.25
N MET A 337 -56.13 -1.19 0.01
CA MET A 337 -55.10 -0.17 -0.34
C MET A 337 -55.73 1.22 -0.63
N LEU A 338 -57.08 1.32 -0.60
CA LEU A 338 -57.76 2.56 -0.92
C LEU A 338 -57.53 3.65 0.13
N ILE A 339 -57.24 4.84 -0.35
CA ILE A 339 -56.96 6.03 0.50
C ILE A 339 -58.17 6.95 0.48
N LYS A 340 -58.81 7.11 1.64
CA LYS A 340 -60.03 7.92 1.79
C LYS A 340 -59.73 9.42 1.69
N LYS A 341 -60.77 10.21 1.34
CA LYS A 341 -60.66 11.67 1.23
C LYS A 341 -60.14 12.33 2.52
N SER A 342 -60.59 11.87 3.69
CA SER A 342 -60.10 12.36 4.99
C SER A 342 -58.60 12.09 5.24
N GLU A 343 -58.09 11.01 4.69
CA GLU A 343 -56.70 10.64 4.79
C GLU A 343 -55.81 11.48 3.84
N LEU A 344 -56.34 11.84 2.65
CA LEU A 344 -55.67 12.77 1.72
C LEU A 344 -55.51 14.17 2.37
N GLU A 345 -56.51 14.66 3.12
CA GLU A 345 -56.43 15.94 3.78
C GLU A 345 -55.32 15.96 4.87
N LYS A 346 -55.09 14.84 5.58
CA LYS A 346 -53.96 14.70 6.51
C LYS A 346 -52.60 14.85 5.82
N LEU A 347 -52.45 14.36 4.57
CA LEU A 347 -51.22 14.51 3.81
C LEU A 347 -51.01 15.95 3.30
N LYS A 348 -52.11 16.63 2.88
CA LYS A 348 -52.08 18.04 2.44
C LYS A 348 -51.72 19.01 3.59
N ALA A 349 -52.08 18.69 4.80
CA ALA A 349 -51.81 19.51 6.00
C ALA A 349 -50.33 19.45 6.44
N LEU A 350 -49.48 18.63 5.84
CA LEU A 350 -48.08 18.49 6.22
C LEU A 350 -47.27 19.72 5.81
N LYS A 351 -46.46 20.25 6.73
CA LYS A 351 -45.47 21.31 6.42
C LYS A 351 -44.35 20.77 5.53
N LYS A 352 -43.83 21.61 4.62
CA LYS A 352 -42.77 21.32 3.64
C LYS A 352 -43.23 20.41 2.49
N VAL A 353 -44.48 20.44 2.15
CA VAL A 353 -45.11 19.74 1.02
C VAL A 353 -45.61 20.76 -0.01
N SER A 354 -45.11 20.65 -1.23
CA SER A 354 -45.48 21.53 -2.36
C SER A 354 -46.70 21.05 -3.13
N ALA A 355 -46.94 19.75 -3.18
CA ALA A 355 -48.09 19.15 -3.85
C ALA A 355 -48.41 17.76 -3.30
N VAL A 356 -49.70 17.41 -3.26
CA VAL A 356 -50.20 16.08 -2.97
C VAL A 356 -51.05 15.63 -4.16
N GLU A 357 -50.60 14.65 -4.88
CA GLU A 357 -51.20 14.17 -6.12
C GLU A 357 -51.72 12.74 -5.91
N PRO A 358 -53.04 12.52 -5.77
CA PRO A 358 -53.62 11.20 -5.69
C PRO A 358 -53.45 10.46 -7.05
N GLY A 359 -53.35 9.16 -7.01
CA GLY A 359 -53.18 8.36 -8.20
C GLY A 359 -53.71 6.93 -8.06
N TYR A 360 -53.72 6.27 -9.19
CA TYR A 360 -54.08 4.86 -9.33
C TYR A 360 -52.92 4.09 -9.91
N GLN A 361 -52.73 2.91 -9.39
CA GLN A 361 -51.72 1.96 -9.90
C GLN A 361 -52.40 0.59 -10.09
N PHE A 362 -52.25 -0.01 -11.26
CA PHE A 362 -52.82 -1.29 -11.61
C PHE A 362 -51.70 -2.24 -12.08
N SER A 363 -51.78 -3.48 -11.64
CA SER A 363 -50.72 -4.46 -11.86
C SER A 363 -50.66 -4.95 -13.31
N GLN A 364 -51.81 -5.09 -13.97
CA GLN A 364 -51.93 -5.60 -15.32
C GLN A 364 -52.87 -4.76 -16.17
N TYR A 365 -52.53 -4.60 -17.42
CA TYR A 365 -53.37 -3.94 -18.43
C TYR A 365 -53.00 -4.44 -19.82
N THR A 366 -53.87 -4.14 -20.76
CA THR A 366 -53.71 -4.46 -22.17
C THR A 366 -53.87 -3.20 -23.01
N LEU A 367 -53.05 -3.02 -24.02
CA LEU A 367 -53.11 -1.96 -25.01
C LEU A 367 -53.41 -2.60 -26.37
N LYS A 368 -54.40 -2.08 -27.11
CA LYS A 368 -54.67 -2.46 -28.48
C LYS A 368 -54.58 -1.21 -29.37
N LEU A 369 -53.57 -1.14 -30.21
CA LEU A 369 -53.37 -0.01 -31.11
C LEU A 369 -54.36 -0.15 -32.30
N ASP A 370 -55.03 0.94 -32.65
CA ASP A 370 -55.92 0.98 -33.79
C ASP A 370 -55.19 0.60 -35.10
N GLY A 371 -55.79 -0.32 -35.86
CA GLY A 371 -55.18 -0.87 -37.07
C GLY A 371 -54.13 -1.99 -36.84
N VAL A 372 -53.86 -2.40 -35.57
CA VAL A 372 -52.96 -3.51 -35.25
C VAL A 372 -53.74 -4.69 -34.65
N LYS A 373 -53.55 -5.89 -35.23
CA LYS A 373 -54.35 -7.08 -34.86
C LYS A 373 -54.08 -7.56 -33.41
N ASN A 374 -52.82 -7.57 -33.00
CA ASN A 374 -52.41 -8.13 -31.70
C ASN A 374 -52.33 -7.07 -30.60
N PRO A 375 -53.01 -7.28 -29.46
CA PRO A 375 -52.87 -6.41 -28.29
C PRO A 375 -51.52 -6.67 -27.58
N VAL A 376 -51.04 -5.70 -26.83
CA VAL A 376 -49.83 -5.80 -26.03
C VAL A 376 -50.19 -5.69 -24.55
N SER A 377 -49.88 -6.73 -23.80
CA SER A 377 -50.06 -6.71 -22.34
C SER A 377 -48.88 -6.00 -21.67
N GLY A 378 -49.19 -5.32 -20.57
CA GLY A 378 -48.18 -4.60 -19.75
C GLY A 378 -48.47 -4.74 -18.28
N THR A 379 -47.49 -4.41 -17.48
CA THR A 379 -47.59 -4.36 -16.02
C THR A 379 -47.28 -2.95 -15.51
N GLY A 380 -47.92 -2.54 -14.42
CA GLY A 380 -47.61 -1.27 -13.79
C GLY A 380 -48.23 -0.03 -14.45
N LEU A 381 -49.48 -0.14 -14.95
CA LEU A 381 -50.24 1.05 -15.37
C LEU A 381 -50.43 2.00 -14.21
N GLN A 382 -50.16 3.29 -14.39
CA GLN A 382 -50.33 4.24 -13.30
C GLN A 382 -50.74 5.65 -13.76
N THR A 383 -51.25 6.41 -12.80
CA THR A 383 -51.53 7.83 -13.01
C THR A 383 -50.22 8.60 -13.16
N TRP A 384 -50.17 9.46 -14.18
CA TRP A 384 -49.02 10.36 -14.38
C TRP A 384 -49.03 11.46 -13.32
N THR A 385 -48.00 11.47 -12.47
CA THR A 385 -47.80 12.47 -11.39
C THR A 385 -46.44 13.16 -11.54
N LYS A 386 -46.17 14.15 -10.71
CA LYS A 386 -44.85 14.80 -10.60
C LYS A 386 -43.77 13.87 -10.01
N ALA A 387 -44.12 12.66 -9.61
CA ALA A 387 -43.14 11.62 -9.27
C ALA A 387 -42.20 11.27 -10.44
N TYR A 388 -42.71 11.41 -11.66
CA TYR A 388 -41.87 11.19 -12.85
C TYR A 388 -40.96 12.38 -13.13
N SER A 389 -39.72 12.08 -13.48
CA SER A 389 -38.76 13.10 -13.96
C SER A 389 -39.28 13.78 -15.25
N SER A 390 -38.88 15.01 -15.47
CA SER A 390 -39.16 15.71 -16.74
C SER A 390 -38.59 14.99 -17.97
N ASN A 391 -37.55 14.16 -17.76
CA ASN A 391 -36.84 13.41 -18.79
C ASN A 391 -37.41 12.01 -19.06
N THR A 392 -38.48 11.62 -18.36
CA THR A 392 -39.10 10.28 -18.53
C THR A 392 -39.77 10.13 -19.92
N VAL A 393 -40.41 11.16 -20.39
CA VAL A 393 -40.97 11.19 -21.75
C VAL A 393 -39.87 11.57 -22.74
N LYS A 394 -39.44 10.66 -23.56
CA LYS A 394 -38.36 10.88 -24.53
C LYS A 394 -38.80 11.46 -25.87
N VAL A 395 -40.03 11.17 -26.26
CA VAL A 395 -40.62 11.70 -27.52
C VAL A 395 -42.05 12.10 -27.21
N GLY A 396 -42.45 13.32 -27.61
CA GLY A 396 -43.79 13.84 -27.37
C GLY A 396 -43.88 14.62 -26.02
N LYS A 397 -45.06 14.57 -25.40
CA LYS A 397 -45.38 15.35 -24.17
C LYS A 397 -46.10 14.49 -23.13
N LYS A 398 -46.23 15.03 -21.89
CA LYS A 398 -46.97 14.42 -20.79
C LYS A 398 -48.47 14.28 -21.17
N PRO A 399 -49.17 13.27 -20.59
CA PRO A 399 -50.58 13.05 -20.92
C PRO A 399 -51.50 14.08 -20.30
N GLY A 400 -52.34 14.70 -21.11
CA GLY A 400 -53.47 15.48 -20.69
C GLY A 400 -54.75 14.62 -20.58
N GLU A 401 -55.92 15.23 -20.64
CA GLU A 401 -57.18 14.52 -20.62
C GLU A 401 -57.37 13.65 -21.88
N ASN A 402 -57.85 12.43 -21.68
CA ASN A 402 -58.04 11.42 -22.73
C ASN A 402 -56.76 11.09 -23.54
N GLN A 403 -55.61 11.29 -22.91
CA GLN A 403 -54.32 11.04 -23.52
C GLN A 403 -53.52 10.02 -22.68
N ILE A 404 -52.62 9.28 -23.35
CA ILE A 404 -51.80 8.28 -22.74
C ILE A 404 -50.34 8.44 -23.21
N VAL A 405 -49.39 8.16 -22.31
CA VAL A 405 -47.98 7.93 -22.58
C VAL A 405 -47.78 6.40 -22.53
N ILE A 406 -47.13 5.81 -23.52
CA ILE A 406 -46.81 4.40 -23.55
C ILE A 406 -45.29 4.20 -23.50
N ASP A 407 -44.86 3.02 -23.06
CA ASP A 407 -43.44 2.69 -23.07
C ASP A 407 -42.88 2.46 -24.47
N LYS A 408 -41.62 2.75 -24.67
CA LYS A 408 -40.92 2.55 -25.94
C LYS A 408 -40.99 1.09 -26.41
N SER A 409 -40.85 0.14 -25.51
CA SER A 409 -40.95 -1.30 -25.82
C SER A 409 -42.29 -1.66 -26.41
N GLN A 410 -43.38 -1.12 -25.85
CA GLN A 410 -44.73 -1.34 -26.36
C GLN A 410 -44.95 -0.69 -27.75
N ALA A 411 -44.48 0.55 -27.91
CA ALA A 411 -44.50 1.21 -29.22
C ALA A 411 -43.70 0.46 -30.30
N GLN A 412 -42.60 -0.16 -29.90
CA GLN A 412 -41.78 -1.01 -30.77
C GLN A 412 -42.48 -2.32 -31.11
N THR A 413 -43.19 -2.93 -30.17
CA THR A 413 -43.98 -4.14 -30.41
C THR A 413 -45.09 -3.87 -31.44
N PHE A 414 -45.72 -2.69 -31.35
CA PHE A 414 -46.79 -2.32 -32.31
C PHE A 414 -46.28 -2.01 -33.71
N LEU A 415 -45.19 -1.23 -33.83
CA LEU A 415 -44.79 -0.60 -35.09
C LEU A 415 -43.36 -0.94 -35.54
N GLY A 416 -42.67 -1.78 -34.79
CA GLY A 416 -41.28 -2.14 -35.04
C GLY A 416 -40.26 -1.09 -34.51
N THR A 417 -39.01 -1.52 -34.41
CA THR A 417 -37.93 -0.73 -33.79
C THR A 417 -37.60 0.56 -34.53
N LYS A 418 -37.84 0.63 -35.84
CA LYS A 418 -37.55 1.84 -36.65
C LYS A 418 -38.72 2.84 -36.67
N LYS A 419 -39.97 2.38 -36.58
CA LYS A 419 -41.19 3.18 -36.75
C LYS A 419 -41.93 3.51 -35.47
N TYR A 420 -41.43 3.11 -34.30
CA TYR A 420 -42.12 3.27 -33.00
C TYR A 420 -42.57 4.71 -32.69
N LYS A 421 -41.84 5.72 -33.18
CA LYS A 421 -42.18 7.14 -32.97
C LYS A 421 -43.50 7.53 -33.67
N GLN A 422 -43.90 6.79 -34.68
CA GLN A 422 -45.18 6.98 -35.42
C GLN A 422 -46.41 6.54 -34.62
N ALA A 423 -46.22 5.97 -33.42
CA ALA A 423 -47.29 5.71 -32.47
C ALA A 423 -47.93 7.00 -31.93
N ILE A 424 -47.15 8.10 -31.87
CA ILE A 424 -47.67 9.40 -31.41
C ILE A 424 -48.76 9.89 -32.35
N GLY A 425 -49.89 10.32 -31.75
CA GLY A 425 -51.05 10.78 -32.47
C GLY A 425 -52.09 9.69 -32.81
N LYS A 426 -51.71 8.41 -32.74
CA LYS A 426 -52.62 7.27 -32.93
C LYS A 426 -53.45 7.00 -31.67
N THR A 427 -54.59 6.37 -31.85
CA THR A 427 -55.47 5.93 -30.77
C THR A 427 -55.12 4.53 -30.31
N VAL A 428 -55.12 4.32 -29.02
CA VAL A 428 -54.93 3.02 -28.38
C VAL A 428 -56.06 2.75 -27.40
N THR A 429 -56.65 1.58 -27.45
CA THR A 429 -57.66 1.12 -26.48
C THR A 429 -56.89 0.56 -25.28
N LEU A 430 -57.08 1.20 -24.13
CA LEU A 430 -56.57 0.75 -22.84
C LEU A 430 -57.62 -0.09 -22.14
N THR A 431 -57.31 -1.31 -21.72
CA THR A 431 -58.17 -2.22 -20.98
C THR A 431 -57.48 -2.70 -19.70
N PHE A 432 -58.14 -2.64 -18.57
CA PHE A 432 -57.68 -3.20 -17.30
C PHE A 432 -58.87 -3.61 -16.41
N THR A 433 -58.60 -4.41 -15.39
CA THR A 433 -59.64 -4.86 -14.43
C THR A 433 -59.49 -4.17 -13.12
N TRP A 434 -60.63 -3.72 -12.52
CA TRP A 434 -60.69 -3.14 -11.20
C TRP A 434 -61.88 -3.69 -10.42
N ILE A 435 -62.16 -3.20 -9.25
CA ILE A 435 -63.27 -3.66 -8.40
C ILE A 435 -64.37 -2.59 -8.29
N ASN A 436 -65.62 -3.03 -8.20
CA ASN A 436 -66.79 -2.19 -7.85
C ASN A 436 -66.97 -2.12 -6.32
N LYS A 437 -68.01 -1.43 -5.87
CA LYS A 437 -68.33 -1.29 -4.42
C LYS A 437 -68.66 -2.65 -3.78
N ASP A 438 -69.15 -3.60 -4.56
CA ASP A 438 -69.50 -4.96 -4.13
C ASP A 438 -68.30 -5.93 -4.22
N GLN A 439 -67.12 -5.39 -4.42
CA GLN A 439 -65.86 -6.11 -4.57
C GLN A 439 -65.81 -7.08 -5.77
N GLN A 440 -66.68 -6.92 -6.78
CA GLN A 440 -66.69 -7.68 -7.99
C GLN A 440 -65.73 -7.06 -9.01
N ALA A 441 -65.07 -7.90 -9.79
CA ALA A 441 -64.17 -7.46 -10.84
C ALA A 441 -64.97 -6.83 -12.01
N VAL A 442 -64.62 -5.62 -12.40
CA VAL A 442 -65.20 -4.91 -13.55
C VAL A 442 -64.11 -4.57 -14.53
N THR A 443 -64.42 -4.75 -15.82
CA THR A 443 -63.51 -4.38 -16.90
C THR A 443 -63.64 -2.90 -17.23
N VAL A 444 -62.52 -2.18 -17.16
CA VAL A 444 -62.44 -0.76 -17.49
C VAL A 444 -61.74 -0.60 -18.83
N GLN A 445 -62.43 0.03 -19.78
CA GLN A 445 -61.92 0.19 -21.14
C GLN A 445 -62.17 1.61 -21.66
N LYS A 446 -61.17 2.17 -22.37
CA LYS A 446 -61.30 3.46 -23.05
C LYS A 446 -60.26 3.65 -24.14
N ASP A 447 -60.67 4.34 -25.20
CA ASP A 447 -59.79 4.79 -26.25
C ASP A 447 -59.07 6.08 -25.87
N LEU A 448 -57.73 6.09 -25.96
CA LEU A 448 -56.87 7.18 -25.55
C LEU A 448 -55.90 7.54 -26.67
N LYS A 449 -55.61 8.83 -26.85
CA LYS A 449 -54.65 9.29 -27.85
C LYS A 449 -53.24 9.20 -27.29
N ILE A 450 -52.33 8.54 -28.00
CA ILE A 450 -50.90 8.48 -27.61
C ILE A 450 -50.27 9.84 -27.89
N VAL A 451 -49.74 10.49 -26.85
CA VAL A 451 -49.11 11.82 -26.94
C VAL A 451 -47.63 11.81 -26.58
N GLY A 452 -47.16 10.73 -26.01
CA GLY A 452 -45.76 10.60 -25.61
C GLY A 452 -45.29 9.16 -25.56
N ILE A 453 -43.99 8.99 -25.69
CA ILE A 453 -43.32 7.72 -25.52
C ILE A 453 -42.30 7.87 -24.41
N ALA A 454 -42.49 7.10 -23.36
CA ALA A 454 -41.56 7.00 -22.26
C ALA A 454 -40.51 5.93 -22.52
N ASN A 455 -39.39 5.97 -21.81
CA ASN A 455 -38.39 4.94 -21.85
C ASN A 455 -38.01 4.54 -20.42
N GLY A 456 -38.65 3.48 -19.95
CA GLY A 456 -38.34 2.91 -18.64
C GLY A 456 -37.04 2.11 -18.58
N GLY A 457 -36.48 1.80 -19.76
CA GLY A 457 -35.21 1.05 -19.84
C GLY A 457 -35.30 -0.31 -19.15
N GLN A 458 -34.32 -0.62 -18.33
CA GLN A 458 -34.30 -1.87 -17.55
C GLN A 458 -35.21 -1.82 -16.32
N SER A 459 -35.76 -0.65 -15.96
CA SER A 459 -36.63 -0.46 -14.77
C SER A 459 -38.08 -0.86 -15.04
N GLY A 460 -38.38 -1.38 -16.23
CA GLY A 460 -39.72 -1.81 -16.63
C GLY A 460 -40.46 -0.78 -17.49
N ALA A 461 -41.62 -1.19 -18.03
CA ALA A 461 -42.43 -0.35 -18.89
C ALA A 461 -43.09 0.79 -18.10
N ILE A 462 -43.03 2.02 -18.63
CA ILE A 462 -43.69 3.21 -18.06
C ILE A 462 -44.90 3.57 -18.96
N THR A 463 -46.10 3.25 -18.49
CA THR A 463 -47.36 3.57 -19.19
C THR A 463 -48.29 4.27 -18.21
N GLY A 464 -48.89 5.37 -18.68
CA GLY A 464 -49.81 6.11 -17.80
C GLY A 464 -50.61 7.19 -18.48
N THR A 465 -51.69 7.59 -17.80
CA THR A 465 -52.57 8.70 -18.20
C THR A 465 -52.75 9.64 -17.01
N ASN A 466 -53.42 10.79 -17.21
CA ASN A 466 -53.64 11.72 -16.11
C ASN A 466 -54.74 11.24 -15.12
N TYR A 467 -54.76 11.84 -13.92
CA TYR A 467 -55.67 11.46 -12.84
C TYR A 467 -57.17 11.60 -13.25
N SER A 468 -57.55 12.73 -13.88
CA SER A 468 -58.95 12.98 -14.27
C SER A 468 -59.45 11.94 -15.28
N THR A 469 -58.61 11.57 -16.26
CA THR A 469 -58.96 10.53 -17.23
C THR A 469 -59.15 9.17 -16.57
N MET A 470 -58.23 8.77 -15.70
CA MET A 470 -58.32 7.48 -15.00
C MET A 470 -59.53 7.42 -14.10
N LYS A 471 -59.79 8.49 -13.33
CA LYS A 471 -60.98 8.58 -12.47
C LYS A 471 -62.27 8.51 -13.26
N SER A 472 -62.38 9.24 -14.38
CA SER A 472 -63.56 9.17 -15.30
C SER A 472 -63.77 7.78 -15.90
N MET A 473 -62.68 7.05 -16.20
CA MET A 473 -62.81 5.66 -16.67
C MET A 473 -63.41 4.75 -15.60
N LEU A 474 -62.92 4.86 -14.36
CA LEU A 474 -63.45 4.10 -13.22
C LEU A 474 -64.92 4.42 -12.93
N GLU A 475 -65.30 5.71 -12.91
CA GLU A 475 -66.65 6.16 -12.70
C GLU A 475 -67.62 5.57 -13.75
N LYS A 476 -67.24 5.64 -15.03
CA LYS A 476 -68.06 5.08 -16.12
C LYS A 476 -68.25 3.56 -16.07
N ALA A 477 -67.23 2.87 -15.53
CA ALA A 477 -67.29 1.43 -15.33
C ALA A 477 -67.98 1.00 -14.01
N GLY A 478 -68.50 1.94 -13.19
CA GLY A 478 -69.07 1.65 -11.88
C GLY A 478 -68.04 1.15 -10.86
N ALA A 479 -66.76 1.37 -11.12
CA ALA A 479 -65.64 0.93 -10.27
C ALA A 479 -65.43 1.92 -9.09
N ILE A 480 -64.70 1.47 -8.07
CA ILE A 480 -64.28 2.34 -6.96
C ILE A 480 -63.27 3.39 -7.45
N THR A 481 -63.51 4.65 -7.01
CA THR A 481 -62.73 5.82 -7.45
C THR A 481 -61.78 6.38 -6.39
N ASP A 482 -61.71 5.74 -5.24
CA ASP A 482 -60.72 6.13 -4.25
C ASP A 482 -59.29 5.76 -4.75
N PRO A 483 -58.30 6.65 -4.63
CA PRO A 483 -56.95 6.39 -5.07
C PRO A 483 -56.27 5.32 -4.20
N ASN A 484 -55.36 4.56 -4.79
CA ASN A 484 -54.61 3.52 -4.07
C ASN A 484 -53.13 3.88 -3.84
N PHE A 485 -52.68 5.01 -4.38
CA PHE A 485 -51.42 5.63 -3.99
C PHE A 485 -51.48 7.16 -4.05
N VAL A 486 -50.51 7.83 -3.42
CA VAL A 486 -50.39 9.29 -3.47
C VAL A 486 -48.91 9.65 -3.71
N SER A 487 -48.68 10.54 -4.67
CA SER A 487 -47.39 11.19 -4.83
C SER A 487 -47.36 12.47 -4.02
N VAL A 488 -46.55 12.52 -2.97
CA VAL A 488 -46.35 13.72 -2.14
C VAL A 488 -45.04 14.35 -2.56
N ASN A 489 -45.07 15.59 -3.06
CA ASN A 489 -43.88 16.31 -3.49
C ASN A 489 -43.40 17.26 -2.39
N ALA A 490 -42.18 17.09 -1.94
CA ALA A 490 -41.54 17.96 -0.97
C ALA A 490 -41.10 19.29 -1.60
N ASP A 491 -40.98 20.34 -0.80
CA ASP A 491 -40.48 21.66 -1.27
C ASP A 491 -39.04 21.60 -1.76
N SER A 492 -38.20 20.75 -1.16
CA SER A 492 -36.81 20.55 -1.52
C SER A 492 -36.41 19.08 -1.39
N ILE A 493 -35.29 18.68 -2.04
CA ILE A 493 -34.72 17.34 -1.94
C ILE A 493 -34.39 17.04 -0.46
N ASP A 494 -33.80 17.98 0.27
CA ASP A 494 -33.38 17.79 1.66
C ASP A 494 -34.57 17.55 2.61
N SER A 495 -35.75 18.10 2.29
CA SER A 495 -36.98 17.91 3.09
C SER A 495 -37.69 16.59 2.84
N THR A 496 -37.37 15.88 1.75
CA THR A 496 -38.04 14.64 1.32
C THR A 496 -38.02 13.56 2.41
N LYS A 497 -36.86 13.31 3.00
CA LYS A 497 -36.71 12.32 4.09
C LYS A 497 -37.50 12.70 5.35
N THR A 498 -37.55 14.00 5.66
CA THR A 498 -38.33 14.52 6.80
C THR A 498 -39.82 14.37 6.54
N VAL A 499 -40.29 14.68 5.34
CA VAL A 499 -41.69 14.51 4.90
C VAL A 499 -42.10 13.04 4.97
N ALA A 500 -41.30 12.13 4.42
CA ALA A 500 -41.55 10.69 4.46
C ALA A 500 -41.64 10.17 5.90
N LYS A 501 -40.75 10.63 6.80
CA LYS A 501 -40.80 10.26 8.23
C LYS A 501 -42.08 10.76 8.91
N LYS A 502 -42.53 11.97 8.58
CA LYS A 502 -43.79 12.50 9.11
C LYS A 502 -44.99 11.70 8.61
N ILE A 503 -45.02 11.34 7.32
CA ILE A 503 -46.09 10.51 6.74
C ILE A 503 -46.16 9.14 7.42
N ASN A 504 -45.00 8.50 7.59
CA ASN A 504 -44.88 7.20 8.25
C ASN A 504 -45.30 7.20 9.73
N ASN A 505 -45.40 8.39 10.35
CA ASN A 505 -45.82 8.55 11.75
C ASN A 505 -47.31 8.97 11.89
N ILE A 506 -48.02 9.17 10.76
CA ILE A 506 -49.46 9.47 10.81
C ILE A 506 -50.25 8.26 11.32
N LYS A 507 -51.07 8.47 12.34
CA LYS A 507 -51.93 7.45 12.92
C LYS A 507 -53.40 7.82 12.77
N THR A 508 -54.23 6.79 12.62
CA THR A 508 -55.70 6.87 12.71
C THR A 508 -56.11 5.72 13.61
N ASP A 509 -56.90 6.05 14.67
CA ASP A 509 -57.35 5.09 15.69
C ASP A 509 -56.21 4.28 16.31
N GLY A 510 -55.07 4.96 16.61
CA GLY A 510 -53.88 4.35 17.21
C GLY A 510 -52.99 3.55 16.26
N LYS A 511 -53.43 3.26 15.02
CA LYS A 511 -52.72 2.47 14.03
C LYS A 511 -52.01 3.37 13.00
N TYR A 512 -50.81 2.98 12.54
CA TYR A 512 -50.14 3.71 11.48
C TYR A 512 -50.90 3.59 10.17
N THR A 513 -51.19 4.72 9.54
CA THR A 513 -52.12 4.82 8.40
C THR A 513 -51.42 4.64 7.07
N PHE A 514 -50.17 5.10 6.94
CA PHE A 514 -49.44 5.15 5.68
C PHE A 514 -48.07 4.47 5.77
N GLY A 515 -47.63 3.95 4.63
CA GLY A 515 -46.26 3.68 4.33
C GLY A 515 -45.78 4.67 3.27
N ALA A 516 -44.63 5.28 3.52
CA ALA A 516 -44.02 6.24 2.60
C ALA A 516 -42.57 5.85 2.33
N ILE A 517 -42.21 5.87 1.07
CA ILE A 517 -40.85 5.58 0.60
C ILE A 517 -40.33 6.70 -0.31
N THR A 518 -39.09 7.03 -0.17
CA THR A 518 -38.40 8.01 -1.02
C THR A 518 -37.52 7.31 -2.06
N VAL A 519 -37.22 7.99 -3.15
CA VAL A 519 -36.20 7.56 -4.11
C VAL A 519 -34.86 7.34 -3.42
N GLY A 520 -34.51 8.20 -2.46
CA GLY A 520 -33.30 8.06 -1.67
C GLY A 520 -33.23 6.77 -0.85
N ASP A 521 -34.39 6.28 -0.34
CA ASP A 521 -34.42 5.01 0.40
C ASP A 521 -34.15 3.82 -0.51
N VAL A 522 -34.72 3.81 -1.71
CA VAL A 522 -34.46 2.78 -2.73
C VAL A 522 -32.99 2.78 -3.14
N LEU A 523 -32.44 3.98 -3.42
CA LEU A 523 -31.03 4.14 -3.76
C LEU A 523 -30.09 3.64 -2.64
N ASN A 524 -30.41 3.96 -1.39
CA ASN A 524 -29.63 3.50 -0.24
C ASN A 524 -29.65 1.98 -0.09
N THR A 525 -30.79 1.34 -0.31
CA THR A 525 -30.92 -0.13 -0.26
C THR A 525 -30.07 -0.79 -1.34
N VAL A 526 -30.22 -0.36 -2.59
CA VAL A 526 -29.43 -0.90 -3.70
C VAL A 526 -27.95 -0.64 -3.48
N SER A 527 -27.58 0.57 -3.07
CA SER A 527 -26.18 0.91 -2.74
C SER A 527 -25.63 0.05 -1.60
N SER A 528 -26.47 -0.32 -0.64
CA SER A 528 -26.07 -1.20 0.47
C SER A 528 -25.78 -2.63 -0.03
N TYR A 529 -26.59 -3.16 -0.94
CA TYR A 529 -26.31 -4.47 -1.55
C TYR A 529 -25.06 -4.46 -2.42
N VAL A 530 -24.85 -3.40 -3.21
CA VAL A 530 -23.63 -3.23 -4.00
C VAL A 530 -22.41 -3.15 -3.08
N LYS A 531 -22.47 -2.35 -2.00
CA LYS A 531 -21.42 -2.26 -0.99
C LYS A 531 -21.14 -3.61 -0.31
N LEU A 532 -22.19 -4.35 0.06
CA LEU A 532 -22.02 -5.69 0.63
C LEU A 532 -21.27 -6.61 -0.32
N ALA A 533 -21.70 -6.69 -1.58
CA ALA A 533 -21.05 -7.51 -2.59
C ALA A 533 -19.58 -7.09 -2.82
N THR A 534 -19.32 -5.79 -2.96
CA THR A 534 -17.96 -5.28 -3.15
C THR A 534 -17.08 -5.46 -1.92
N ASN A 535 -17.64 -5.37 -0.71
CA ASN A 535 -16.90 -5.65 0.53
C ASN A 535 -16.51 -7.13 0.63
N VAL A 536 -17.40 -8.05 0.25
CA VAL A 536 -17.08 -9.49 0.21
C VAL A 536 -15.97 -9.76 -0.80
N LEU A 537 -16.05 -9.22 -2.02
CA LEU A 537 -15.01 -9.34 -3.04
C LEU A 537 -13.68 -8.73 -2.57
N SER A 538 -13.73 -7.56 -1.92
CA SER A 538 -12.54 -6.91 -1.36
C SER A 538 -11.95 -7.71 -0.19
N ALA A 539 -12.76 -8.38 0.63
CA ALA A 539 -12.29 -9.26 1.68
C ALA A 539 -11.55 -10.50 1.10
N ILE A 540 -12.06 -11.08 0.02
CA ILE A 540 -11.37 -12.16 -0.71
C ILE A 540 -10.03 -11.65 -1.26
N ALA A 541 -10.02 -10.47 -1.87
CA ALA A 541 -8.78 -9.85 -2.35
C ALA A 541 -7.79 -9.52 -1.20
N ALA A 542 -8.28 -9.22 0.00
CA ALA A 542 -7.45 -8.98 1.17
C ALA A 542 -6.68 -10.23 1.63
N ILE A 543 -7.18 -11.45 1.34
CA ILE A 543 -6.42 -12.69 1.57
C ILE A 543 -5.13 -12.68 0.74
N SER A 544 -5.18 -12.20 -0.50
CA SER A 544 -3.99 -12.04 -1.35
C SER A 544 -2.96 -11.08 -0.74
N LEU A 545 -3.41 -10.05 0.00
CA LEU A 545 -2.50 -9.14 0.72
C LEU A 545 -1.80 -9.83 1.89
N VAL A 546 -2.47 -10.76 2.58
CA VAL A 546 -1.85 -11.58 3.65
C VAL A 546 -0.77 -12.48 3.04
N VAL A 547 -1.07 -13.15 1.93
CA VAL A 547 -0.08 -13.97 1.21
C VAL A 547 1.11 -13.10 0.75
N SER A 548 0.84 -11.90 0.25
CA SER A 548 1.90 -10.95 -0.14
C SER A 548 2.78 -10.54 1.05
N ALA A 549 2.18 -10.30 2.21
CA ALA A 549 2.93 -10.01 3.44
C ALA A 549 3.85 -11.17 3.83
N LEU A 550 3.36 -12.40 3.77
CA LEU A 550 4.17 -13.59 4.03
C LEU A 550 5.31 -13.73 3.01
N MET A 551 5.05 -13.46 1.73
CA MET A 551 6.08 -13.47 0.70
C MET A 551 7.18 -12.43 0.95
N ILE A 552 6.81 -11.21 1.38
CA ILE A 552 7.78 -10.18 1.78
C ILE A 552 8.59 -10.67 2.99
N ILE A 553 7.96 -11.24 4.01
CA ILE A 553 8.65 -11.77 5.20
C ILE A 553 9.69 -12.82 4.78
N VAL A 554 9.30 -13.83 4.00
CA VAL A 554 10.18 -14.91 3.55
C VAL A 554 11.34 -14.37 2.71
N SER A 555 11.04 -13.50 1.74
CA SER A 555 12.06 -12.88 0.90
C SER A 555 13.04 -12.02 1.69
N MET A 556 12.57 -11.28 2.68
CA MET A 556 13.43 -10.48 3.55
C MET A 556 14.31 -11.34 4.45
N TYR A 557 13.79 -12.47 4.97
CA TYR A 557 14.61 -13.44 5.72
C TYR A 557 15.72 -14.04 4.84
N MET A 558 15.39 -14.39 3.59
CA MET A 558 16.38 -14.88 2.62
C MET A 558 17.44 -13.82 2.31
N SER A 559 17.01 -12.58 2.07
CA SER A 559 17.90 -11.45 1.84
C SER A 559 18.84 -11.19 3.03
N VAL A 560 18.36 -11.30 4.27
CA VAL A 560 19.20 -11.18 5.47
C VAL A 560 20.22 -12.32 5.53
N SER A 561 19.82 -13.55 5.24
CA SER A 561 20.72 -14.71 5.23
C SER A 561 21.81 -14.60 4.17
N GLU A 562 21.47 -14.19 2.96
CA GLU A 562 22.41 -13.99 1.85
C GLU A 562 23.42 -12.84 2.12
N ARG A 563 23.03 -11.88 2.94
CA ARG A 563 23.82 -10.66 3.21
C ARG A 563 24.45 -10.65 4.62
N THR A 564 24.54 -11.80 5.28
CA THR A 564 25.09 -11.89 6.63
C THR A 564 26.51 -11.27 6.71
N LYS A 565 27.37 -11.59 5.76
CA LYS A 565 28.74 -11.03 5.67
C LYS A 565 28.73 -9.50 5.47
N GLU A 566 27.85 -8.99 4.61
CA GLU A 566 27.69 -7.54 4.38
C GLU A 566 27.24 -6.83 5.66
N ILE A 567 26.29 -7.41 6.40
CA ILE A 567 25.83 -6.86 7.69
C ILE A 567 26.99 -6.85 8.68
N GLY A 568 27.80 -7.89 8.74
CA GLY A 568 29.03 -7.95 9.55
C GLY A 568 29.97 -6.78 9.24
N VAL A 569 30.22 -6.52 7.96
CA VAL A 569 31.06 -5.39 7.52
C VAL A 569 30.49 -4.05 7.97
N LEU A 570 29.19 -3.79 7.78
CA LEU A 570 28.55 -2.55 8.18
C LEU A 570 28.64 -2.33 9.71
N ARG A 571 28.47 -3.41 10.47
CA ARG A 571 28.64 -3.40 11.93
C ARG A 571 30.10 -3.13 12.34
N ALA A 572 31.05 -3.72 11.65
CA ALA A 572 32.49 -3.49 11.88
C ALA A 572 32.90 -2.05 11.55
N LEU A 573 32.30 -1.43 10.53
CA LEU A 573 32.47 -0.01 10.20
C LEU A 573 31.78 0.92 11.22
N GLY A 574 31.04 0.38 12.21
CA GLY A 574 30.42 1.11 13.31
C GLY A 574 28.99 1.53 13.05
N GLU A 575 28.27 0.90 12.09
CA GLU A 575 26.82 1.07 11.99
C GLU A 575 26.11 0.44 13.20
N GLY A 576 25.18 1.16 13.80
CA GLY A 576 24.43 0.69 14.95
C GLY A 576 23.32 -0.30 14.55
N LYS A 577 22.83 -1.11 15.50
CA LYS A 577 21.70 -2.04 15.29
C LYS A 577 20.47 -1.37 14.70
N LYS A 578 20.19 -0.11 15.09
CA LYS A 578 19.08 0.66 14.55
C LYS A 578 19.29 1.06 13.08
N ASP A 579 20.52 1.27 12.67
CA ASP A 579 20.85 1.68 11.30
C ASP A 579 20.68 0.49 10.36
N ILE A 580 21.15 -0.70 10.77
CA ILE A 580 20.87 -1.96 10.05
C ILE A 580 19.37 -2.22 9.94
N SER A 581 18.61 -2.09 11.03
CA SER A 581 17.15 -2.28 10.97
C SER A 581 16.47 -1.30 10.01
N ARG A 582 16.92 -0.03 9.97
CA ARG A 582 16.40 0.99 9.03
C ARG A 582 16.70 0.68 7.57
N LEU A 583 17.87 0.11 7.29
CA LEU A 583 18.23 -0.32 5.94
C LEU A 583 17.20 -1.32 5.41
N PHE A 584 16.95 -2.40 6.14
CA PHE A 584 16.03 -3.46 5.73
C PHE A 584 14.56 -3.01 5.72
N THR A 585 14.13 -2.21 6.71
CA THR A 585 12.77 -1.63 6.69
C THR A 585 12.60 -0.65 5.53
N GLY A 586 13.65 0.09 5.19
CA GLY A 586 13.67 0.99 4.03
C GLY A 586 13.50 0.25 2.71
N GLU A 587 14.22 -0.87 2.51
CA GLU A 587 14.07 -1.73 1.33
C GLU A 587 12.63 -2.24 1.18
N SER A 588 12.04 -2.71 2.27
CA SER A 588 10.68 -3.22 2.23
C SER A 588 9.64 -2.13 1.93
N VAL A 589 9.79 -0.94 2.51
CA VAL A 589 8.93 0.21 2.22
C VAL A 589 9.03 0.63 0.75
N LEU A 590 10.23 0.60 0.17
CA LEU A 590 10.42 0.86 -1.27
C LEU A 590 9.71 -0.19 -2.13
N ILE A 591 9.82 -1.47 -1.78
CA ILE A 591 9.08 -2.55 -2.45
C ILE A 591 7.57 -2.27 -2.38
N GLY A 592 7.03 -1.91 -1.21
CA GLY A 592 5.63 -1.55 -1.05
C GLY A 592 5.20 -0.36 -1.90
N LEU A 593 6.02 0.69 -1.94
CA LEU A 593 5.77 1.88 -2.75
C LEU A 593 5.69 1.54 -4.25
N PHE A 594 6.67 0.79 -4.76
CA PHE A 594 6.66 0.36 -6.16
C PHE A 594 5.50 -0.59 -6.48
N SER A 595 5.13 -1.48 -5.53
CA SER A 595 3.96 -2.35 -5.66
C SER A 595 2.66 -1.54 -5.77
N ALA A 596 2.51 -0.45 -4.99
CA ALA A 596 1.34 0.43 -5.08
C ALA A 596 1.28 1.15 -6.44
N VAL A 597 2.42 1.65 -6.94
CA VAL A 597 2.48 2.27 -8.27
C VAL A 597 2.10 1.26 -9.35
N LEU A 598 2.65 0.04 -9.31
CA LEU A 598 2.32 -1.03 -10.24
C LEU A 598 0.82 -1.39 -10.19
N ALA A 599 0.27 -1.53 -8.98
CA ALA A 599 -1.16 -1.81 -8.78
C ALA A 599 -2.05 -0.73 -9.38
N LEU A 600 -1.68 0.55 -9.24
CA LEU A 600 -2.40 1.67 -9.82
C LEU A 600 -2.33 1.67 -11.34
N VAL A 601 -1.15 1.43 -11.92
CA VAL A 601 -0.99 1.32 -13.38
C VAL A 601 -1.89 0.21 -13.95
N LEU A 602 -1.90 -0.96 -13.30
CA LEU A 602 -2.77 -2.07 -13.68
C LEU A 602 -4.25 -1.71 -13.49
N ALA A 603 -4.62 -1.08 -12.37
CA ALA A 603 -6.00 -0.74 -12.07
C ALA A 603 -6.57 0.31 -13.04
N PHE A 604 -5.83 1.35 -13.37
CA PHE A 604 -6.23 2.33 -14.38
C PHE A 604 -6.24 1.72 -15.79
N GLY A 605 -5.23 0.92 -16.15
CA GLY A 605 -5.13 0.29 -17.47
C GLY A 605 -6.27 -0.70 -17.71
N ILE A 606 -6.43 -1.68 -16.81
CA ILE A 606 -7.49 -2.70 -16.92
C ILE A 606 -8.86 -2.07 -16.71
N GLY A 607 -9.00 -1.10 -15.80
CA GLY A 607 -10.22 -0.34 -15.60
C GLY A 607 -10.66 0.42 -16.86
N ALA A 608 -9.73 1.04 -17.58
CA ALA A 608 -10.02 1.71 -18.86
C ALA A 608 -10.48 0.73 -19.94
N ILE A 609 -9.83 -0.44 -20.05
CA ILE A 609 -10.21 -1.51 -20.97
C ILE A 609 -11.62 -2.04 -20.62
N ALA A 610 -11.87 -2.33 -19.34
CA ALA A 610 -13.16 -2.80 -18.86
C ALA A 610 -14.26 -1.76 -19.14
N ASN A 611 -14.01 -0.48 -18.89
CA ASN A 611 -14.95 0.59 -19.20
C ASN A 611 -15.25 0.66 -20.70
N LYS A 612 -14.25 0.55 -21.58
CA LYS A 612 -14.44 0.54 -23.04
C LYS A 612 -15.30 -0.64 -23.51
N LEU A 613 -15.07 -1.83 -22.97
CA LEU A 613 -15.83 -3.04 -23.31
C LEU A 613 -17.29 -2.95 -22.82
N LEU A 614 -17.48 -2.46 -21.58
CA LEU A 614 -18.80 -2.40 -20.94
C LEU A 614 -19.61 -1.17 -21.36
N TYR A 615 -18.99 -0.15 -21.95
CA TYR A 615 -19.68 1.08 -22.35
C TYR A 615 -20.81 0.84 -23.37
N GLY A 616 -20.63 -0.13 -24.26
CA GLY A 616 -21.67 -0.52 -25.23
C GLY A 616 -22.96 -1.02 -24.56
N LEU A 617 -22.83 -1.69 -23.42
CA LEU A 617 -23.94 -2.26 -22.65
C LEU A 617 -24.53 -1.27 -21.65
N ALA A 618 -23.70 -0.63 -20.86
CA ALA A 618 -24.11 0.22 -19.74
C ALA A 618 -24.23 1.71 -20.09
N LYS A 619 -23.56 2.18 -21.15
CA LYS A 619 -23.40 3.61 -21.51
C LYS A 619 -22.87 4.47 -20.36
N ALA A 620 -22.09 3.87 -19.48
CA ALA A 620 -21.45 4.51 -18.32
C ALA A 620 -20.15 3.81 -17.98
N ASN A 621 -19.27 4.49 -17.28
CA ASN A 621 -18.04 3.91 -16.75
C ASN A 621 -18.38 3.03 -15.54
N MET A 622 -18.09 1.73 -15.64
CA MET A 622 -18.38 0.75 -14.59
C MET A 622 -17.26 0.61 -13.56
N VAL A 623 -16.04 1.01 -13.91
CA VAL A 623 -14.90 1.05 -12.97
C VAL A 623 -14.49 2.50 -12.76
N VAL A 624 -14.68 2.99 -11.54
CA VAL A 624 -14.37 4.38 -11.14
C VAL A 624 -13.42 4.35 -9.95
N ILE A 625 -12.15 4.64 -10.22
CA ILE A 625 -11.11 4.73 -9.18
C ILE A 625 -11.10 6.17 -8.66
N THR A 626 -11.42 6.34 -7.37
CA THR A 626 -11.46 7.66 -6.72
C THR A 626 -10.09 8.04 -6.14
N PRO A 627 -9.81 9.32 -5.85
CA PRO A 627 -8.61 9.73 -5.13
C PRO A 627 -8.45 9.00 -3.77
N GLY A 628 -9.57 8.70 -3.09
CA GLY A 628 -9.55 7.92 -1.86
C GLY A 628 -9.01 6.49 -2.06
N ASN A 629 -9.32 5.84 -3.19
CA ASN A 629 -8.77 4.53 -3.52
C ASN A 629 -7.25 4.60 -3.75
N VAL A 630 -6.75 5.67 -4.39
CA VAL A 630 -5.31 5.88 -4.61
C VAL A 630 -4.58 6.04 -3.29
N VAL A 631 -5.06 6.91 -2.39
CA VAL A 631 -4.47 7.09 -1.06
C VAL A 631 -4.49 5.78 -0.26
N PHE A 632 -5.61 5.07 -0.29
CA PHE A 632 -5.74 3.76 0.38
C PHE A 632 -4.69 2.76 -0.13
N ALA A 633 -4.46 2.68 -1.44
CA ALA A 633 -3.47 1.79 -2.04
C ALA A 633 -2.05 2.06 -1.50
N PHE A 634 -1.63 3.32 -1.43
CA PHE A 634 -0.32 3.68 -0.86
C PHE A 634 -0.23 3.37 0.64
N VAL A 635 -1.25 3.74 1.41
CA VAL A 635 -1.26 3.51 2.85
C VAL A 635 -1.19 2.02 3.18
N ILE A 636 -2.00 1.18 2.54
CA ILE A 636 -2.03 -0.26 2.79
C ILE A 636 -0.73 -0.94 2.35
N ALA A 637 -0.19 -0.55 1.19
CA ALA A 637 1.07 -1.08 0.67
C ALA A 637 2.24 -0.80 1.62
N ILE A 638 2.38 0.45 2.06
CA ILE A 638 3.43 0.86 2.99
C ILE A 638 3.25 0.17 4.35
N ALA A 639 2.01 0.10 4.86
CA ALA A 639 1.72 -0.53 6.14
C ALA A 639 2.09 -2.04 6.12
N ILE A 640 1.65 -2.78 5.09
CA ILE A 640 1.95 -4.20 4.95
C ILE A 640 3.45 -4.42 4.83
N SER A 641 4.13 -3.68 3.95
CA SER A 641 5.56 -3.84 3.72
C SER A 641 6.39 -3.49 4.96
N PHE A 642 6.02 -2.43 5.68
CA PHE A 642 6.68 -2.05 6.93
C PHE A 642 6.51 -3.12 8.01
N LEU A 643 5.28 -3.60 8.22
CA LEU A 643 4.98 -4.62 9.23
C LEU A 643 5.68 -5.95 8.90
N ALA A 644 5.68 -6.35 7.64
CA ALA A 644 6.35 -7.56 7.18
C ALA A 644 7.87 -7.52 7.40
N ALA A 645 8.49 -6.34 7.27
CA ALA A 645 9.93 -6.18 7.46
C ALA A 645 10.38 -6.19 8.92
N LEU A 646 9.50 -5.94 9.91
CA LEU A 646 9.91 -5.74 11.30
C LEU A 646 10.66 -6.94 11.89
N LEU A 647 10.21 -8.16 11.64
CA LEU A 647 10.86 -9.37 12.17
C LEU A 647 12.21 -9.64 11.51
N PRO A 648 12.32 -9.69 10.16
CA PRO A 648 13.61 -9.88 9.49
C PRO A 648 14.63 -8.78 9.82
N ALA A 649 14.21 -7.52 9.84
CA ALA A 649 15.07 -6.38 10.16
C ALA A 649 15.62 -6.44 11.59
N ARG A 650 14.81 -6.89 12.56
CA ARG A 650 15.27 -7.14 13.93
C ARG A 650 16.28 -8.27 14.02
N ARG A 651 16.10 -9.33 13.21
CA ARG A 651 17.05 -10.44 13.14
C ARG A 651 18.39 -9.95 12.55
N ALA A 652 18.36 -9.24 11.44
CA ALA A 652 19.54 -8.64 10.83
C ALA A 652 20.32 -7.75 11.81
N ALA A 653 19.63 -6.90 12.57
CA ALA A 653 20.22 -6.01 13.56
C ALA A 653 20.87 -6.74 14.76
N LYS A 654 20.50 -7.98 15.04
CA LYS A 654 21.01 -8.80 16.13
C LYS A 654 22.16 -9.71 15.73
N LEU A 655 22.53 -9.77 14.46
CA LEU A 655 23.65 -10.58 14.01
C LEU A 655 24.94 -10.11 14.66
N ASP A 656 25.73 -11.09 15.12
CA ASP A 656 27.06 -10.84 15.64
C ASP A 656 28.01 -10.52 14.48
N PRO A 657 28.79 -9.42 14.55
CA PRO A 657 29.70 -9.07 13.48
C PRO A 657 30.83 -10.09 13.28
N ILE A 658 31.30 -10.78 14.33
CA ILE A 658 32.38 -11.77 14.24
C ILE A 658 31.89 -12.99 13.48
N ASP A 659 30.76 -13.57 13.96
CA ASP A 659 30.16 -14.74 13.31
C ASP A 659 29.78 -14.43 11.86
N SER A 660 29.30 -13.20 11.62
CA SER A 660 28.88 -12.74 10.29
C SER A 660 30.05 -12.58 9.31
N LEU A 661 31.23 -12.19 9.80
CA LEU A 661 32.44 -12.06 8.97
C LEU A 661 33.16 -13.40 8.77
N ALA A 662 33.04 -14.33 9.71
CA ALA A 662 33.62 -15.68 9.64
C ALA A 662 32.86 -16.64 8.73
N THR A 663 31.62 -16.32 8.32
CA THR A 663 30.82 -17.15 7.41
C THR A 663 31.45 -17.18 6.02
N GLU A 664 31.82 -18.36 5.49
CA GLU A 664 32.35 -18.55 4.13
C GLU A 664 31.33 -18.25 3.01
#